data_09f249896d966e23b70277ae50461c4d
#
_entry.id   09f249896d966e23b70277ae50461c4d
#
_cell.length_a   1.000
_cell.length_b   1.000
_cell.length_c   1.000
_cell.angle_alpha   90.00
_cell.angle_beta   90.00
_cell.angle_gamma   90.00
#
_symmetry.space_group_name_H-M   'P 1'
#
loop_
_entity.id
_entity.type
_entity.pdbx_description
1 polymer ?
#
loop_
_entity_poly.entity_id
_entity_poly.type
_entity_poly.pdbx_seq_one_letter_code
_entity_poly.pdbx_strand_id
1 'polypeptide(L)'
;MGAKGVRIAANQQELNQFTRHLLKDIQALEKMLENDWFETEQMHIGAEQEICLVDENNKPASKSMEILEKLKHPNFTTELAQFNLEANLDPLPFAGECFSKLEAQIHQLMALLKDTAKEFDVKCLLTGILPTIRRFDIEMENLTPLDRYYALIEAINRLRGDVYELKIEGIDELNIKQETALIEACNTSFQVHLQVRPNEFVSKYNIAQVIAAPVLAVSSNSPMLFGKRLWNETRIALFQQSVDTRATGEHLRYTSPRVTFGNRWLKDSILDLYKEDIMRFRVLLTTDVEEDVMQCIEQNITPKLKALNIHNSTVYRWNRPCYGISPNGKPHLRIENRILPAGPTVVDEIANAAFWIGLMNGFEEAYPEVTNQFDFDETKANFIRSARVGLSAKFVWAKGKVIGDTDLIQKELIPIARQGLEKANIRKEDIDRYLGIIDDRTRSGMTGSKWILNSYAKLIKETTKEEAANALVSSIMVNQERSEPVHLWRLADIHDNHHWEPYSLLVEEFMTTDIFTVNIGEIPEFAADMMDWQNIRYIPIENEQGELVGLVTSRRLLRYFSNLYKNDFKDGKVVKDLMIEKPITIGPEATVIEAMEIMNRHQVTCLPVVTKNKLIGIITEGNFLDITSSLFKRLAAKKEKDHPKNTPKDRIR
;
A
#
# COMPACT_ATOMS: atom_id res chain seq x y z
N MET A 1 -8.48 5.45 -16.37
CA MET A 1 -7.77 5.37 -17.67
C MET A 1 -6.76 6.50 -17.78
N GLY A 2 -5.47 6.19 -17.82
CA GLY A 2 -4.42 7.19 -17.94
C GLY A 2 -4.40 7.85 -19.31
N ALA A 3 -4.30 9.17 -19.37
CA ALA A 3 -4.22 9.92 -20.62
C ALA A 3 -3.00 9.49 -21.46
N LYS A 4 -3.21 9.23 -22.75
CA LYS A 4 -2.12 8.94 -23.70
C LYS A 4 -1.29 10.21 -23.96
N GLY A 5 0.02 10.07 -24.20
CA GLY A 5 0.93 11.18 -24.53
C GLY A 5 1.31 12.07 -23.35
N VAL A 6 1.26 11.55 -22.12
CA VAL A 6 1.72 12.25 -20.91
C VAL A 6 3.23 12.13 -20.79
N ARG A 7 3.91 13.26 -20.51
CA ARG A 7 5.38 13.37 -20.42
C ARG A 7 5.81 14.47 -19.44
N ILE A 8 7.08 14.48 -19.09
CA ILE A 8 7.69 15.64 -18.42
C ILE A 8 7.80 16.79 -19.44
N ALA A 9 7.54 18.02 -19.01
CA ALA A 9 7.73 19.18 -19.86
C ALA A 9 9.20 19.27 -20.35
N ALA A 10 9.40 19.40 -21.66
CA ALA A 10 10.73 19.48 -22.25
C ALA A 10 11.46 20.78 -21.87
N ASN A 11 10.71 21.86 -21.62
CA ASN A 11 11.24 23.16 -21.28
C ASN A 11 10.21 24.04 -20.53
N GLN A 12 10.67 25.21 -20.07
CA GLN A 12 9.83 26.17 -19.34
C GLN A 12 8.70 26.74 -20.20
N GLN A 13 8.86 26.83 -21.52
CA GLN A 13 7.82 27.36 -22.42
C GLN A 13 6.64 26.37 -22.49
N GLU A 14 6.89 25.08 -22.63
CA GLU A 14 5.85 24.02 -22.61
C GLU A 14 5.11 24.02 -21.26
N LEU A 15 5.85 24.11 -20.14
CA LEU A 15 5.26 24.20 -18.82
C LEU A 15 4.35 25.43 -18.69
N ASN A 16 4.79 26.59 -19.16
CA ASN A 16 3.99 27.81 -19.14
C ASN A 16 2.73 27.70 -20.03
N GLN A 17 2.84 27.03 -21.18
CA GLN A 17 1.70 26.78 -22.06
C GLN A 17 0.69 25.83 -21.39
N PHE A 18 1.14 24.74 -20.83
CA PHE A 18 0.28 23.81 -20.10
C PHE A 18 -0.42 24.50 -18.90
N THR A 19 0.30 25.33 -18.16
CA THR A 19 -0.28 26.13 -17.07
C THR A 19 -1.37 27.08 -17.56
N ARG A 20 -1.23 27.68 -18.75
CA ARG A 20 -2.32 28.49 -19.35
C ARG A 20 -3.57 27.66 -19.68
N HIS A 21 -3.40 26.43 -20.20
CA HIS A 21 -4.52 25.51 -20.42
C HIS A 21 -5.19 25.14 -19.10
N LEU A 22 -4.41 24.83 -18.08
CA LEU A 22 -4.92 24.52 -16.72
C LEU A 22 -5.77 25.66 -16.16
N LEU A 23 -5.33 26.91 -16.31
CA LEU A 23 -6.11 28.09 -15.87
C LEU A 23 -7.38 28.28 -16.71
N LYS A 24 -7.34 28.01 -18.02
CA LYS A 24 -8.55 28.02 -18.88
C LYS A 24 -9.54 26.92 -18.50
N ASP A 25 -9.06 25.73 -18.14
CA ASP A 25 -9.90 24.64 -17.65
C ASP A 25 -10.65 25.03 -16.39
N ILE A 26 -10.00 25.74 -15.45
CA ILE A 26 -10.64 26.29 -14.24
C ILE A 26 -11.73 27.32 -14.59
N GLN A 27 -11.46 28.21 -15.54
CA GLN A 27 -12.45 29.19 -16.01
C GLN A 27 -13.64 28.52 -16.69
N ALA A 28 -13.40 27.48 -17.49
CA ALA A 28 -14.47 26.73 -18.13
C ALA A 28 -15.33 25.97 -17.11
N LEU A 29 -14.69 25.35 -16.10
CA LEU A 29 -15.38 24.67 -15.01
C LEU A 29 -16.26 25.67 -14.21
N GLU A 30 -15.74 26.86 -13.91
CA GLU A 30 -16.47 27.93 -13.21
C GLU A 30 -17.73 28.34 -14.00
N LYS A 31 -17.60 28.59 -15.30
CA LYS A 31 -18.74 28.90 -16.18
C LYS A 31 -19.79 27.79 -16.25
N MET A 32 -19.34 26.51 -16.29
CA MET A 32 -20.27 25.38 -16.29
C MET A 32 -21.04 25.28 -14.97
N LEU A 33 -20.39 25.57 -13.82
CA LEU A 33 -21.05 25.59 -12.53
C LEU A 33 -22.07 26.75 -12.43
N GLU A 34 -21.73 27.92 -12.92
CA GLU A 34 -22.62 29.11 -12.93
C GLU A 34 -23.84 28.94 -13.82
N ASN A 35 -23.77 28.10 -14.86
CA ASN A 35 -24.82 27.91 -15.84
C ASN A 35 -25.53 26.54 -15.77
N ASP A 36 -25.41 25.85 -14.64
CA ASP A 36 -26.13 24.60 -14.33
C ASP A 36 -25.97 23.48 -15.42
N TRP A 37 -24.76 23.31 -15.94
CA TRP A 37 -24.53 22.31 -17.02
C TRP A 37 -24.53 20.88 -16.51
N PHE A 38 -24.31 20.66 -15.23
CA PHE A 38 -24.03 19.38 -14.61
C PHE A 38 -25.25 18.46 -14.52
N GLU A 39 -24.97 17.14 -14.53
CA GLU A 39 -25.99 16.11 -14.28
C GLU A 39 -26.51 16.22 -12.84
N THR A 40 -27.83 16.30 -12.70
CA THR A 40 -28.51 16.45 -11.40
C THR A 40 -29.65 15.46 -11.17
N GLU A 41 -30.07 14.73 -12.22
CA GLU A 41 -31.25 13.86 -12.14
C GLU A 41 -30.91 12.50 -11.51
N GLN A 42 -29.98 11.76 -12.10
CA GLN A 42 -29.63 10.43 -11.66
C GLN A 42 -28.17 10.35 -11.22
N MET A 43 -27.95 10.09 -9.92
CA MET A 43 -26.61 9.88 -9.40
C MET A 43 -26.16 8.44 -9.64
N HIS A 44 -24.87 8.25 -9.83
CA HIS A 44 -24.25 6.96 -10.07
C HIS A 44 -23.20 6.66 -9.01
N ILE A 45 -22.99 5.36 -8.79
CA ILE A 45 -21.85 4.83 -8.05
C ILE A 45 -20.97 4.04 -9.01
N GLY A 46 -19.68 3.96 -8.71
CA GLY A 46 -18.70 3.13 -9.43
C GLY A 46 -17.58 2.73 -8.51
N ALA A 47 -16.69 1.89 -8.98
CA ALA A 47 -15.49 1.53 -8.23
C ALA A 47 -14.32 1.15 -9.16
N GLU A 48 -13.10 1.22 -8.62
CA GLU A 48 -11.87 0.71 -9.21
C GLU A 48 -11.31 -0.33 -8.25
N GLN A 49 -10.97 -1.51 -8.77
CA GLN A 49 -10.42 -2.62 -8.00
C GLN A 49 -8.97 -2.86 -8.39
N GLU A 50 -8.06 -2.62 -7.48
CA GLU A 50 -6.66 -2.99 -7.66
C GLU A 50 -6.43 -4.43 -7.17
N ILE A 51 -5.61 -5.18 -7.92
CA ILE A 51 -5.44 -6.63 -7.77
C ILE A 51 -3.94 -6.95 -7.77
N CYS A 52 -3.48 -7.69 -6.76
CA CYS A 52 -2.12 -8.22 -6.73
C CYS A 52 -2.04 -9.50 -7.56
N LEU A 53 -0.97 -9.62 -8.36
CA LEU A 53 -0.58 -10.83 -9.09
C LEU A 53 0.53 -11.55 -8.33
N VAL A 54 0.36 -12.85 -8.09
CA VAL A 54 1.35 -13.67 -7.38
C VAL A 54 1.66 -14.94 -8.16
N ASP A 55 2.90 -15.41 -8.07
CA ASP A 55 3.37 -16.68 -8.64
C ASP A 55 2.90 -17.89 -7.81
N GLU A 56 3.38 -19.07 -8.19
CA GLU A 56 3.11 -20.32 -7.46
C GLU A 56 3.62 -20.31 -6.01
N ASN A 57 4.67 -19.55 -5.73
CA ASN A 57 5.30 -19.37 -4.42
C ASN A 57 4.71 -18.19 -3.63
N ASN A 58 3.60 -17.63 -4.07
CA ASN A 58 2.92 -16.46 -3.48
C ASN A 58 3.78 -15.18 -3.46
N LYS A 59 4.77 -15.06 -4.34
CA LYS A 59 5.60 -13.86 -4.52
C LYS A 59 5.00 -12.97 -5.62
N PRO A 60 5.32 -11.66 -5.66
CA PRO A 60 4.87 -10.77 -6.73
C PRO A 60 5.22 -11.33 -8.11
N ALA A 61 4.25 -11.42 -9.01
CA ALA A 61 4.42 -11.91 -10.39
C ALA A 61 4.31 -10.78 -11.40
N SER A 62 5.43 -10.35 -11.97
CA SER A 62 5.50 -9.26 -12.97
C SER A 62 5.01 -9.71 -14.34
N LYS A 63 3.69 -9.97 -14.46
CA LYS A 63 3.01 -10.54 -15.63
C LYS A 63 1.79 -9.73 -16.12
N SER A 64 1.57 -8.53 -15.59
CA SER A 64 0.39 -7.75 -15.94
C SER A 64 0.30 -7.43 -17.43
N MET A 65 1.42 -7.15 -18.10
CA MET A 65 1.42 -6.78 -19.51
C MET A 65 1.00 -7.94 -20.40
N GLU A 66 1.55 -9.13 -20.17
CA GLU A 66 1.21 -10.36 -20.92
C GLU A 66 -0.26 -10.73 -20.69
N ILE A 67 -0.71 -10.65 -19.43
CA ILE A 67 -2.12 -10.93 -19.08
C ILE A 67 -3.05 -9.94 -19.77
N LEU A 68 -2.77 -8.64 -19.75
CA LEU A 68 -3.60 -7.62 -20.40
C LEU A 68 -3.61 -7.77 -21.92
N GLU A 69 -2.47 -8.11 -22.54
CA GLU A 69 -2.39 -8.37 -23.99
C GLU A 69 -3.26 -9.56 -24.40
N LYS A 70 -3.34 -10.59 -23.55
CA LYS A 70 -4.19 -11.76 -23.77
C LYS A 70 -5.66 -11.44 -23.51
N LEU A 71 -5.96 -10.78 -22.40
CA LEU A 71 -7.30 -10.51 -21.92
C LEU A 71 -8.08 -9.55 -22.83
N LYS A 72 -7.44 -8.49 -23.33
CA LYS A 72 -8.01 -7.45 -24.23
C LYS A 72 -9.38 -6.94 -23.82
N HIS A 73 -9.62 -6.79 -22.54
CA HIS A 73 -10.91 -6.38 -21.98
C HIS A 73 -10.86 -4.89 -21.56
N PRO A 74 -11.86 -4.05 -21.91
CA PRO A 74 -11.81 -2.61 -21.72
C PRO A 74 -11.81 -2.17 -20.24
N ASN A 75 -12.29 -3.00 -19.35
CA ASN A 75 -12.35 -2.70 -17.92
C ASN A 75 -11.02 -2.91 -17.21
N PHE A 76 -10.03 -3.59 -17.82
CA PHE A 76 -8.73 -3.77 -17.19
C PHE A 76 -7.69 -2.79 -17.69
N THR A 77 -6.88 -2.28 -16.79
CA THR A 77 -5.77 -1.37 -17.08
C THR A 77 -4.53 -1.74 -16.25
N THR A 78 -3.41 -1.13 -16.66
CA THR A 78 -2.12 -1.28 -15.97
C THR A 78 -2.09 -0.46 -14.69
N GLU A 79 -1.35 -0.97 -13.70
CA GLU A 79 -0.89 -0.26 -12.54
C GLU A 79 0.61 0.08 -12.61
N LEU A 80 1.11 0.82 -11.60
CA LEU A 80 2.49 1.31 -11.56
C LEU A 80 3.51 0.16 -11.65
N ALA A 81 3.28 -0.95 -10.95
CA ALA A 81 4.10 -2.15 -11.05
C ALA A 81 3.45 -3.25 -11.88
N GLN A 82 4.29 -4.04 -12.55
CA GLN A 82 3.86 -5.16 -13.39
C GLN A 82 3.23 -6.34 -12.60
N PHE A 83 3.31 -6.32 -11.28
CA PHE A 83 2.65 -7.29 -10.41
C PHE A 83 1.29 -6.82 -9.85
N ASN A 84 0.78 -5.70 -10.35
CA ASN A 84 -0.55 -5.19 -10.06
C ASN A 84 -1.34 -4.93 -11.33
N LEU A 85 -2.66 -5.06 -11.23
CA LEU A 85 -3.64 -4.68 -12.25
C LEU A 85 -4.79 -3.92 -11.60
N GLU A 86 -5.48 -3.10 -12.39
CA GLU A 86 -6.71 -2.43 -11.99
C GLU A 86 -7.89 -2.88 -12.87
N ALA A 87 -9.02 -3.14 -12.22
CA ALA A 87 -10.30 -3.38 -12.87
C ALA A 87 -11.25 -2.21 -12.61
N ASN A 88 -11.65 -1.52 -13.67
CA ASN A 88 -12.60 -0.40 -13.63
C ASN A 88 -14.02 -0.93 -13.82
N LEU A 89 -14.91 -0.70 -12.85
CA LEU A 89 -16.29 -1.14 -12.92
C LEU A 89 -17.17 -0.15 -13.68
N ASP A 90 -18.15 -0.68 -14.38
CA ASP A 90 -19.14 0.14 -15.04
C ASP A 90 -20.02 0.85 -14.01
N PRO A 91 -20.26 2.16 -14.15
CA PRO A 91 -21.05 2.91 -13.20
C PRO A 91 -22.53 2.43 -13.20
N LEU A 92 -23.09 2.35 -12.01
CA LEU A 92 -24.48 1.93 -11.79
C LEU A 92 -25.31 3.07 -11.20
N PRO A 93 -26.60 3.20 -11.55
CA PRO A 93 -27.52 4.10 -10.87
C PRO A 93 -27.54 3.83 -9.36
N PHE A 94 -27.43 4.88 -8.55
CA PHE A 94 -27.48 4.76 -7.09
C PHE A 94 -28.90 4.53 -6.61
N ALA A 95 -29.43 3.32 -6.80
CA ALA A 95 -30.75 2.87 -6.38
C ALA A 95 -30.88 1.34 -6.49
N GLY A 96 -31.89 0.77 -5.86
CA GLY A 96 -32.29 -0.64 -5.98
C GLY A 96 -31.20 -1.62 -5.59
N GLU A 97 -30.75 -2.44 -6.53
CA GLU A 97 -29.80 -3.54 -6.35
C GLU A 97 -28.34 -3.13 -6.71
N CYS A 98 -27.98 -1.85 -6.63
CA CYS A 98 -26.69 -1.39 -7.15
C CYS A 98 -25.49 -2.07 -6.46
N PHE A 99 -25.57 -2.38 -5.16
CA PHE A 99 -24.46 -3.03 -4.45
C PHE A 99 -24.31 -4.50 -4.83
N SER A 100 -25.36 -5.28 -4.87
CA SER A 100 -25.30 -6.68 -5.33
C SER A 100 -24.92 -6.78 -6.81
N LYS A 101 -25.30 -5.80 -7.65
CA LYS A 101 -24.82 -5.72 -9.05
C LYS A 101 -23.33 -5.36 -9.13
N LEU A 102 -22.85 -4.46 -8.27
CA LEU A 102 -21.44 -4.13 -8.19
C LEU A 102 -20.60 -5.34 -7.76
N GLU A 103 -21.07 -6.09 -6.72
CA GLU A 103 -20.47 -7.36 -6.29
C GLU A 103 -20.39 -8.37 -7.45
N ALA A 104 -21.49 -8.52 -8.20
CA ALA A 104 -21.54 -9.42 -9.35
C ALA A 104 -20.55 -9.02 -10.46
N GLN A 105 -20.41 -7.72 -10.76
CA GLN A 105 -19.42 -7.22 -11.72
C GLN A 105 -17.99 -7.58 -11.30
N ILE A 106 -17.63 -7.36 -10.02
CA ILE A 106 -16.29 -7.70 -9.54
C ILE A 106 -16.05 -9.21 -9.69
N HIS A 107 -17.01 -10.05 -9.27
CA HIS A 107 -16.88 -11.50 -9.41
C HIS A 107 -16.71 -11.94 -10.86
N GLN A 108 -17.44 -11.34 -11.81
CA GLN A 108 -17.30 -11.64 -13.24
C GLN A 108 -15.92 -11.24 -13.78
N LEU A 109 -15.45 -10.03 -13.45
CA LEU A 109 -14.13 -9.55 -13.87
C LEU A 109 -13.01 -10.37 -13.22
N MET A 110 -13.13 -10.69 -11.93
CA MET A 110 -12.16 -11.55 -11.23
C MET A 110 -12.11 -12.98 -11.80
N ALA A 111 -13.23 -13.57 -12.18
CA ALA A 111 -13.27 -14.88 -12.81
C ALA A 111 -12.52 -14.85 -14.16
N LEU A 112 -12.83 -13.86 -15.02
CA LEU A 112 -12.17 -13.68 -16.31
C LEU A 112 -10.66 -13.48 -16.17
N LEU A 113 -10.25 -12.64 -15.19
CA LEU A 113 -8.84 -12.40 -14.91
C LEU A 113 -8.13 -13.66 -14.41
N LYS A 114 -8.73 -14.40 -13.45
CA LYS A 114 -8.17 -15.63 -12.90
C LYS A 114 -7.98 -16.71 -13.97
N ASP A 115 -8.95 -16.88 -14.87
CA ASP A 115 -8.86 -17.84 -15.97
C ASP A 115 -7.72 -17.49 -16.93
N THR A 116 -7.54 -16.19 -17.23
CA THR A 116 -6.44 -15.74 -18.10
C THR A 116 -5.09 -15.83 -17.40
N ALA A 117 -5.00 -15.40 -16.13
CA ALA A 117 -3.76 -15.39 -15.36
C ALA A 117 -3.20 -16.81 -15.14
N LYS A 118 -4.08 -17.81 -15.02
CA LYS A 118 -3.72 -19.23 -14.88
C LYS A 118 -2.89 -19.76 -16.08
N GLU A 119 -3.06 -19.21 -17.27
CA GLU A 119 -2.25 -19.56 -18.44
C GLU A 119 -0.77 -19.13 -18.30
N PHE A 120 -0.49 -18.24 -17.35
CA PHE A 120 0.86 -17.71 -17.05
C PHE A 120 1.38 -18.17 -15.69
N ASP A 121 0.77 -19.18 -15.07
CA ASP A 121 1.07 -19.67 -13.71
C ASP A 121 0.95 -18.58 -12.63
N VAL A 122 0.02 -17.64 -12.83
CA VAL A 122 -0.23 -16.49 -11.94
C VAL A 122 -1.58 -16.63 -11.26
N LYS A 123 -1.61 -16.29 -9.97
CA LYS A 123 -2.82 -16.20 -9.15
C LYS A 123 -3.13 -14.73 -8.85
N CYS A 124 -4.42 -14.44 -8.59
CA CYS A 124 -4.91 -13.10 -8.29
C CYS A 124 -5.34 -13.01 -6.83
N LEU A 125 -4.95 -11.94 -6.14
CA LEU A 125 -5.17 -11.73 -4.71
C LEU A 125 -5.69 -10.31 -4.44
N LEU A 126 -6.68 -10.19 -3.54
CA LEU A 126 -7.17 -8.92 -3.00
C LEU A 126 -6.59 -8.72 -1.59
N THR A 127 -5.73 -7.72 -1.42
CA THR A 127 -5.13 -7.35 -0.13
C THR A 127 -4.61 -5.92 -0.21
N GLY A 128 -4.58 -5.18 0.88
CA GLY A 128 -4.09 -3.79 0.85
C GLY A 128 -2.57 -3.66 0.67
N ILE A 129 -1.79 -4.58 1.23
CA ILE A 129 -0.36 -4.80 0.96
C ILE A 129 -0.11 -6.30 0.96
N LEU A 130 0.59 -6.80 -0.06
CA LEU A 130 0.92 -8.22 -0.16
C LEU A 130 1.87 -8.64 0.97
N PRO A 131 1.48 -9.59 1.87
CA PRO A 131 2.32 -9.97 3.01
C PRO A 131 3.69 -10.55 2.65
N THR A 132 3.82 -11.09 1.45
CA THR A 132 5.06 -11.71 0.93
C THR A 132 5.92 -10.75 0.13
N ILE A 133 5.52 -9.48 -0.03
CA ILE A 133 6.30 -8.50 -0.78
C ILE A 133 7.63 -8.19 -0.08
N ARG A 134 8.69 -8.07 -0.84
CA ARG A 134 10.05 -7.86 -0.36
C ARG A 134 10.63 -6.57 -0.92
N ARG A 135 11.66 -6.03 -0.28
CA ARG A 135 12.27 -4.77 -0.69
C ARG A 135 12.82 -4.81 -2.12
N PHE A 136 13.42 -5.92 -2.53
CA PHE A 136 13.99 -6.08 -3.87
C PHE A 136 12.96 -6.39 -4.97
N ASP A 137 11.69 -6.68 -4.61
CA ASP A 137 10.58 -6.69 -5.57
C ASP A 137 10.24 -5.27 -6.07
N ILE A 138 10.77 -4.22 -5.39
CA ILE A 138 10.52 -2.80 -5.69
C ILE A 138 11.70 -2.21 -6.50
N GLU A 139 12.08 -2.89 -7.55
CA GLU A 139 13.11 -2.46 -8.49
C GLU A 139 12.50 -1.94 -9.79
N MET A 140 13.22 -1.03 -10.47
CA MET A 140 12.74 -0.40 -11.72
C MET A 140 12.42 -1.40 -12.84
N GLU A 141 12.92 -2.61 -12.76
CA GLU A 141 12.61 -3.71 -13.68
C GLU A 141 11.15 -4.16 -13.57
N ASN A 142 10.55 -3.99 -12.39
CA ASN A 142 9.15 -4.31 -12.11
C ASN A 142 8.20 -3.13 -12.40
N LEU A 143 8.73 -1.95 -12.78
CA LEU A 143 7.91 -0.85 -13.25
C LEU A 143 7.20 -1.25 -14.55
N THR A 144 5.92 -0.93 -14.64
CA THR A 144 5.16 -1.12 -15.89
C THR A 144 5.78 -0.30 -17.02
N PRO A 145 6.16 -0.91 -18.17
CA PRO A 145 6.98 -0.28 -19.22
C PRO A 145 6.17 0.67 -20.11
N LEU A 146 5.60 1.69 -19.49
CA LEU A 146 4.87 2.77 -20.17
C LEU A 146 5.52 4.12 -19.88
N ASP A 147 5.71 4.95 -20.91
CA ASP A 147 6.36 6.26 -20.84
C ASP A 147 5.82 7.15 -19.72
N ARG A 148 4.51 7.08 -19.46
CA ARG A 148 3.85 7.87 -18.41
C ARG A 148 4.34 7.54 -17.01
N TYR A 149 4.68 6.26 -16.72
CA TYR A 149 5.16 5.82 -15.43
C TYR A 149 6.63 6.16 -15.21
N TYR A 150 7.46 5.99 -16.26
CA TYR A 150 8.84 6.51 -16.24
C TYR A 150 8.87 8.01 -16.02
N ALA A 151 8.03 8.75 -16.75
CA ALA A 151 7.93 10.21 -16.60
C ALA A 151 7.46 10.60 -15.19
N LEU A 152 6.50 9.88 -14.58
CA LEU A 152 6.02 10.16 -13.25
C LEU A 152 7.13 9.95 -12.20
N ILE A 153 7.77 8.79 -12.20
CA ILE A 153 8.86 8.45 -11.27
C ILE A 153 10.01 9.45 -11.42
N GLU A 154 10.43 9.76 -12.64
CA GLU A 154 11.50 10.73 -12.90
C GLU A 154 11.11 12.14 -12.40
N ALA A 155 9.86 12.60 -12.65
CA ALA A 155 9.42 13.92 -12.21
C ALA A 155 9.39 14.02 -10.67
N ILE A 156 8.94 12.98 -9.98
CA ILE A 156 8.93 12.93 -8.51
C ILE A 156 10.36 12.93 -7.97
N ASN A 157 11.24 12.09 -8.51
CA ASN A 157 12.64 11.99 -8.10
C ASN A 157 13.41 13.33 -8.34
N ARG A 158 13.19 14.00 -9.47
CA ARG A 158 13.80 15.31 -9.76
C ARG A 158 13.38 16.40 -8.77
N LEU A 159 12.10 16.38 -8.33
CA LEU A 159 11.63 17.38 -7.38
C LEU A 159 12.14 17.13 -5.97
N ARG A 160 12.27 15.87 -5.58
CA ARG A 160 12.79 15.51 -4.27
C ARG A 160 14.29 15.76 -4.18
N GLY A 161 15.04 15.39 -5.20
CA GLY A 161 16.49 15.61 -5.30
C GLY A 161 17.34 14.81 -4.30
N ASP A 162 16.72 13.89 -3.52
CA ASP A 162 17.38 13.09 -2.48
C ASP A 162 16.68 11.72 -2.32
N VAL A 163 17.30 10.85 -1.54
CA VAL A 163 16.79 9.51 -1.20
C VAL A 163 15.52 9.60 -0.36
N TYR A 164 14.59 8.68 -0.56
CA TYR A 164 13.40 8.54 0.26
C TYR A 164 13.75 7.85 1.57
N GLU A 165 13.61 8.53 2.68
CA GLU A 165 13.66 7.92 4.00
C GLU A 165 12.24 7.60 4.44
N LEU A 166 11.93 6.29 4.57
CA LEU A 166 10.66 5.83 5.09
C LEU A 166 10.84 5.36 6.52
N LYS A 167 10.11 6.00 7.42
CA LYS A 167 10.07 5.61 8.82
C LYS A 167 8.64 5.38 9.26
N ILE A 168 8.31 4.13 9.60
CA ILE A 168 6.98 3.75 10.09
C ILE A 168 7.16 2.93 11.38
N GLU A 169 6.67 3.47 12.48
CA GLU A 169 6.68 2.84 13.80
C GLU A 169 5.32 2.18 14.05
N GLY A 170 5.29 0.86 14.27
CA GLY A 170 4.13 0.06 14.60
C GLY A 170 4.41 -0.90 15.73
N ILE A 171 4.02 -2.20 15.55
CA ILE A 171 4.47 -3.27 16.46
C ILE A 171 5.96 -3.51 16.26
N ASP A 172 6.39 -3.50 15.00
CA ASP A 172 7.80 -3.49 14.59
C ASP A 172 8.14 -2.08 14.05
N GLU A 173 9.41 -1.79 13.81
CA GLU A 173 9.87 -0.55 13.18
C GLU A 173 10.39 -0.85 11.78
N LEU A 174 9.96 -0.04 10.80
CA LEU A 174 10.51 0.02 9.46
C LEU A 174 11.25 1.34 9.29
N ASN A 175 12.56 1.28 9.06
CA ASN A 175 13.38 2.43 8.72
C ASN A 175 14.25 2.03 7.54
N ILE A 176 13.93 2.55 6.36
CA ILE A 176 14.63 2.21 5.12
C ILE A 176 14.88 3.45 4.27
N LYS A 177 15.98 3.39 3.53
CA LYS A 177 16.28 4.33 2.44
C LYS A 177 15.91 3.68 1.12
N GLN A 178 15.18 4.40 0.28
CA GLN A 178 14.74 3.96 -1.04
C GLN A 178 15.07 5.02 -2.08
N GLU A 179 15.49 4.60 -3.27
CA GLU A 179 15.93 5.52 -4.34
C GLU A 179 14.82 5.89 -5.31
N THR A 180 13.67 5.22 -5.23
CA THR A 180 12.58 5.40 -6.18
C THR A 180 11.23 5.45 -5.49
N ALA A 181 10.32 6.24 -6.05
CA ALA A 181 8.92 6.30 -5.65
C ALA A 181 8.12 5.01 -5.97
N LEU A 182 8.74 4.01 -6.65
CA LEU A 182 8.07 2.75 -6.99
C LEU A 182 7.54 1.98 -5.77
N ILE A 183 8.05 2.25 -4.58
CA ILE A 183 7.54 1.65 -3.34
C ILE A 183 6.04 1.94 -3.11
N GLU A 184 5.49 2.95 -3.75
CA GLU A 184 4.05 3.23 -3.77
C GLU A 184 3.26 2.03 -4.30
N ALA A 185 3.78 1.30 -5.28
CA ALA A 185 3.16 0.12 -5.89
C ALA A 185 2.95 -1.06 -4.92
N CYS A 186 3.49 -1.01 -3.70
CA CYS A 186 3.11 -1.95 -2.64
C CYS A 186 1.65 -1.78 -2.19
N ASN A 187 1.05 -0.60 -2.41
CA ASN A 187 -0.31 -0.31 -2.01
C ASN A 187 -1.29 -0.80 -3.08
N THR A 188 -2.37 -1.42 -2.63
CA THR A 188 -3.53 -1.75 -3.45
C THR A 188 -4.80 -1.34 -2.74
N SER A 189 -5.75 -0.79 -3.50
CA SER A 189 -6.97 -0.16 -2.99
C SER A 189 -8.22 -0.67 -3.69
N PHE A 190 -9.35 -0.41 -3.04
CA PHE A 190 -10.67 -0.48 -3.61
C PHE A 190 -11.26 0.93 -3.59
N GLN A 191 -11.26 1.62 -4.72
CA GLN A 191 -11.64 3.02 -4.81
C GLN A 191 -13.12 3.13 -5.16
N VAL A 192 -13.91 3.79 -4.30
CA VAL A 192 -15.36 3.92 -4.47
C VAL A 192 -15.71 5.32 -4.93
N HIS A 193 -16.50 5.42 -5.99
CA HIS A 193 -16.92 6.68 -6.59
C HIS A 193 -18.39 6.95 -6.31
N LEU A 194 -18.68 8.15 -5.81
CA LEU A 194 -20.05 8.65 -5.65
C LEU A 194 -20.21 9.93 -6.47
N GLN A 195 -21.11 9.90 -7.43
CA GLN A 195 -21.52 11.10 -8.16
C GLN A 195 -22.31 12.02 -7.23
N VAL A 196 -22.05 13.32 -7.29
CA VAL A 196 -22.60 14.32 -6.38
C VAL A 196 -23.08 15.53 -7.17
N ARG A 197 -24.23 16.11 -6.80
CA ARG A 197 -24.72 17.34 -7.39
C ARG A 197 -23.83 18.53 -7.04
N PRO A 198 -23.64 19.50 -7.93
CA PRO A 198 -22.77 20.66 -7.64
C PRO A 198 -23.13 21.41 -6.37
N ASN A 199 -24.41 21.62 -6.12
CA ASN A 199 -24.91 22.33 -4.92
C ASN A 199 -24.75 21.55 -3.62
N GLU A 200 -24.57 20.22 -3.67
CA GLU A 200 -24.35 19.36 -2.52
C GLU A 200 -22.84 19.07 -2.31
N PHE A 201 -21.98 19.43 -3.27
CA PHE A 201 -20.58 19.00 -3.29
C PHE A 201 -19.83 19.41 -2.03
N VAL A 202 -19.98 20.64 -1.56
CA VAL A 202 -19.29 21.16 -0.37
C VAL A 202 -19.66 20.36 0.88
N SER A 203 -20.97 20.16 1.12
CA SER A 203 -21.47 19.38 2.26
C SER A 203 -20.96 17.93 2.18
N LYS A 204 -21.14 17.27 1.04
CA LYS A 204 -20.73 15.87 0.83
C LYS A 204 -19.22 15.70 0.97
N TYR A 205 -18.41 16.65 0.46
CA TYR A 205 -16.95 16.58 0.61
C TYR A 205 -16.52 16.70 2.08
N ASN A 206 -17.11 17.60 2.83
CA ASN A 206 -16.82 17.76 4.26
C ASN A 206 -17.30 16.55 5.08
N ILE A 207 -18.44 15.96 4.72
CA ILE A 207 -18.91 14.68 5.31
C ILE A 207 -17.90 13.56 5.02
N ALA A 208 -17.42 13.42 3.77
CA ALA A 208 -16.41 12.43 3.41
C ALA A 208 -15.15 12.51 4.28
N GLN A 209 -14.74 13.75 4.66
CA GLN A 209 -13.60 13.94 5.55
C GLN A 209 -13.91 13.43 6.97
N VAL A 210 -15.08 13.75 7.54
CA VAL A 210 -15.45 13.33 8.90
C VAL A 210 -15.55 11.80 9.01
N ILE A 211 -16.24 11.17 8.06
CA ILE A 211 -16.47 9.71 8.09
C ILE A 211 -15.26 8.89 7.67
N ALA A 212 -14.20 9.49 7.14
CA ALA A 212 -13.00 8.80 6.69
C ALA A 212 -12.38 7.95 7.82
N ALA A 213 -12.32 8.46 9.03
CA ALA A 213 -11.72 7.77 10.17
C ALA A 213 -12.46 6.48 10.56
N PRO A 214 -13.75 6.48 10.89
CA PRO A 214 -14.47 5.27 11.27
C PRO A 214 -14.60 4.27 10.11
N VAL A 215 -14.73 4.73 8.87
CA VAL A 215 -14.75 3.85 7.68
C VAL A 215 -13.41 3.14 7.51
N LEU A 216 -12.28 3.84 7.66
CA LEU A 216 -10.96 3.23 7.61
C LEU A 216 -10.72 2.25 8.77
N ALA A 217 -11.19 2.58 9.99
CA ALA A 217 -11.01 1.73 11.16
C ALA A 217 -11.59 0.33 10.95
N VAL A 218 -12.82 0.26 10.40
CA VAL A 218 -13.53 -1.02 10.17
C VAL A 218 -13.07 -1.75 8.92
N SER A 219 -12.45 -1.07 7.96
CA SER A 219 -12.03 -1.65 6.68
C SER A 219 -10.54 -2.02 6.60
N SER A 220 -9.72 -1.73 7.61
CA SER A 220 -8.27 -1.90 7.56
C SER A 220 -7.82 -3.31 7.12
N ASN A 221 -6.86 -3.38 6.16
CA ASN A 221 -6.39 -4.64 5.55
C ASN A 221 -4.92 -4.61 5.07
N SER A 222 -4.05 -3.80 5.72
CA SER A 222 -2.64 -3.70 5.30
C SER A 222 -1.66 -3.58 6.48
N PRO A 223 -1.60 -4.58 7.40
CA PRO A 223 -0.82 -4.41 8.63
C PRO A 223 0.66 -4.76 8.50
N MET A 224 1.11 -5.24 7.34
CA MET A 224 2.48 -5.71 7.14
C MET A 224 3.12 -5.12 5.90
N LEU A 225 4.41 -4.81 5.98
CA LEU A 225 5.26 -4.43 4.85
C LEU A 225 6.68 -4.97 5.09
N PHE A 226 7.26 -5.66 4.09
CA PHE A 226 8.60 -6.27 4.15
C PHE A 226 8.82 -7.13 5.40
N GLY A 227 7.80 -7.95 5.75
CA GLY A 227 7.84 -8.82 6.92
C GLY A 227 7.76 -8.11 8.28
N LYS A 228 7.55 -6.79 8.32
CA LYS A 228 7.36 -5.98 9.54
C LYS A 228 5.87 -5.74 9.79
N ARG A 229 5.43 -5.84 11.07
CA ARG A 229 4.07 -5.53 11.52
C ARG A 229 3.99 -4.06 11.89
N LEU A 230 3.27 -3.28 11.13
CA LEU A 230 3.26 -1.82 11.24
C LEU A 230 1.88 -1.30 11.69
N TRP A 231 1.31 -0.33 10.99
CA TRP A 231 -0.02 0.19 11.30
C TRP A 231 -1.10 -0.81 10.85
N ASN A 232 -2.31 -0.74 11.43
CA ASN A 232 -3.42 -1.55 10.90
C ASN A 232 -3.73 -1.24 9.43
N GLU A 233 -3.53 0.03 9.03
CA GLU A 233 -3.59 0.43 7.63
C GLU A 233 -2.29 1.15 7.25
N THR A 234 -1.24 0.35 6.98
CA THR A 234 0.10 0.84 6.64
C THR A 234 0.14 1.63 5.35
N ARG A 235 -0.80 1.37 4.39
CA ARG A 235 -0.91 2.12 3.13
C ARG A 235 -0.96 3.62 3.35
N ILE A 236 -1.61 4.08 4.42
CA ILE A 236 -1.75 5.51 4.72
C ILE A 236 -0.37 6.15 4.95
N ALA A 237 0.46 5.53 5.78
CA ALA A 237 1.82 6.04 6.04
C ALA A 237 2.74 5.84 4.83
N LEU A 238 2.64 4.68 4.16
CA LEU A 238 3.48 4.34 3.03
C LEU A 238 3.24 5.28 1.84
N PHE A 239 1.97 5.48 1.44
CA PHE A 239 1.64 6.35 0.32
C PHE A 239 2.05 7.80 0.59
N GLN A 240 1.84 8.28 1.83
CA GLN A 240 2.24 9.65 2.20
C GLN A 240 3.75 9.89 2.09
N GLN A 241 4.58 8.88 2.38
CA GLN A 241 6.03 8.99 2.38
C GLN A 241 6.65 8.63 1.01
N SER A 242 6.05 7.75 0.23
CA SER A 242 6.59 7.25 -1.05
C SER A 242 6.60 8.27 -2.17
N VAL A 243 5.63 9.18 -2.21
CA VAL A 243 5.51 10.23 -3.25
C VAL A 243 5.72 11.64 -2.68
N ASP A 244 6.34 11.76 -1.51
CA ASP A 244 6.67 13.05 -0.91
C ASP A 244 7.82 13.73 -1.67
N THR A 245 7.54 14.84 -2.32
CA THR A 245 8.50 15.61 -3.11
C THR A 245 9.27 16.66 -2.32
N ARG A 246 9.09 16.74 -0.99
CA ARG A 246 9.80 17.69 -0.13
C ARG A 246 11.19 17.18 0.18
N ALA A 247 12.22 18.01 -0.04
CA ALA A 247 13.58 17.71 0.40
C ALA A 247 13.71 17.82 1.93
N THR A 248 14.63 17.07 2.51
CA THR A 248 14.83 16.97 3.99
C THR A 248 15.05 18.34 4.66
N GLY A 249 15.58 19.33 3.92
CA GLY A 249 15.80 20.71 4.41
C GLY A 249 14.63 21.67 4.20
N GLU A 250 13.58 21.30 3.47
CA GLU A 250 12.46 22.18 3.10
C GLU A 250 11.21 22.03 3.98
N HIS A 251 11.21 21.13 4.95
CA HIS A 251 10.07 20.89 5.84
C HIS A 251 9.53 22.13 6.57
N LEU A 252 10.35 23.18 6.69
CA LEU A 252 10.00 24.43 7.34
C LEU A 252 9.36 25.47 6.41
N ARG A 253 9.25 25.23 5.11
CA ARG A 253 8.71 26.17 4.13
C ARG A 253 7.42 25.67 3.48
N TYR A 254 6.30 25.65 4.22
CA TYR A 254 4.91 25.63 3.71
C TYR A 254 4.54 24.66 2.55
N THR A 255 5.36 23.66 2.23
CA THR A 255 5.02 22.66 1.21
C THR A 255 4.23 21.51 1.86
N SER A 256 2.99 21.32 1.43
CA SER A 256 2.18 20.17 1.84
C SER A 256 2.66 18.91 1.10
N PRO A 257 2.58 17.71 1.72
CA PRO A 257 2.85 16.46 0.99
C PRO A 257 1.79 16.27 -0.10
N ARG A 258 2.17 15.66 -1.23
CA ARG A 258 1.25 15.41 -2.35
C ARG A 258 0.09 14.49 -1.98
N VAL A 259 0.33 13.53 -1.09
CA VAL A 259 -0.73 12.75 -0.46
C VAL A 259 -1.26 13.52 0.73
N THR A 260 -2.51 13.93 0.68
CA THR A 260 -3.04 14.86 1.66
C THR A 260 -4.50 14.56 2.06
N PHE A 261 -4.80 14.78 3.32
CA PHE A 261 -6.16 14.84 3.83
C PHE A 261 -6.81 16.23 3.60
N GLY A 262 -6.02 17.22 3.27
CA GLY A 262 -6.42 18.62 3.23
C GLY A 262 -5.93 19.39 4.46
N ASN A 263 -6.23 20.70 4.48
CA ASN A 263 -5.77 21.62 5.52
C ASN A 263 -6.91 22.40 6.20
N ARG A 264 -8.11 22.33 5.68
CA ARG A 264 -9.31 23.04 6.19
C ARG A 264 -10.57 22.46 5.56
N TRP A 265 -11.71 22.79 6.12
CA TRP A 265 -13.01 22.52 5.53
C TRP A 265 -13.17 23.23 4.19
N LEU A 266 -13.82 22.56 3.25
CA LEU A 266 -14.25 23.16 1.99
C LEU A 266 -15.38 24.16 2.26
N LYS A 267 -15.34 25.37 1.66
CA LYS A 267 -16.28 26.44 1.98
C LYS A 267 -17.25 26.73 0.85
N ASP A 268 -16.75 27.00 -0.33
CA ASP A 268 -17.56 27.61 -1.37
C ASP A 268 -17.86 26.65 -2.53
N SER A 269 -16.85 25.95 -3.07
CA SER A 269 -17.02 25.15 -4.30
C SER A 269 -15.89 24.14 -4.49
N ILE A 270 -16.11 23.14 -5.33
CA ILE A 270 -15.05 22.22 -5.82
C ILE A 270 -13.85 22.98 -6.40
N LEU A 271 -14.08 24.17 -6.97
CA LEU A 271 -13.02 25.03 -7.51
C LEU A 271 -11.97 25.39 -6.48
N ASP A 272 -12.34 25.54 -5.19
CA ASP A 272 -11.39 25.85 -4.13
C ASP A 272 -10.35 24.73 -3.94
N LEU A 273 -10.77 23.49 -4.11
CA LEU A 273 -9.85 22.34 -4.04
C LEU A 273 -8.86 22.37 -5.20
N TYR A 274 -9.34 22.55 -6.42
CA TYR A 274 -8.47 22.61 -7.60
C TYR A 274 -7.56 23.84 -7.59
N LYS A 275 -8.08 25.01 -7.21
CA LYS A 275 -7.29 26.25 -7.06
C LYS A 275 -6.21 26.07 -5.97
N GLU A 276 -6.54 25.43 -4.83
CA GLU A 276 -5.58 25.13 -3.77
C GLU A 276 -4.48 24.17 -4.28
N ASP A 277 -4.85 23.10 -5.00
CA ASP A 277 -3.90 22.13 -5.51
C ASP A 277 -2.97 22.75 -6.56
N ILE A 278 -3.47 23.60 -7.46
CA ILE A 278 -2.66 24.32 -8.44
C ILE A 278 -1.66 25.28 -7.77
N MET A 279 -2.09 25.96 -6.71
CA MET A 279 -1.22 26.88 -5.96
C MET A 279 -0.12 26.16 -5.16
N ARG A 280 -0.42 24.98 -4.62
CA ARG A 280 0.50 24.25 -3.74
C ARG A 280 1.44 23.32 -4.49
N PHE A 281 0.98 22.71 -5.59
CA PHE A 281 1.69 21.63 -6.26
C PHE A 281 2.09 22.02 -7.67
N ARG A 282 3.39 21.99 -7.92
CA ARG A 282 3.94 22.21 -9.27
C ARG A 282 3.41 21.12 -10.22
N VAL A 283 3.19 21.51 -11.47
CA VAL A 283 2.90 20.58 -12.57
C VAL A 283 4.04 19.59 -12.71
N LEU A 284 3.75 18.29 -12.57
CA LEU A 284 4.72 17.20 -12.76
C LEU A 284 4.78 16.76 -14.21
N LEU A 285 3.61 16.59 -14.80
CA LEU A 285 3.40 15.99 -16.11
C LEU A 285 2.63 16.94 -17.01
N THR A 286 2.94 16.92 -18.27
CA THR A 286 2.27 17.68 -19.33
C THR A 286 1.74 16.74 -20.41
N THR A 287 0.88 17.26 -21.27
CA THR A 287 0.41 16.62 -22.51
C THR A 287 0.03 17.67 -23.52
N ASP A 288 -0.09 17.26 -24.77
CA ASP A 288 -0.64 18.13 -25.80
C ASP A 288 -2.13 18.35 -25.56
N VAL A 289 -2.55 19.61 -25.51
CA VAL A 289 -3.95 20.04 -25.35
C VAL A 289 -4.38 20.74 -26.62
N GLU A 290 -5.16 20.02 -27.43
CA GLU A 290 -5.66 20.55 -28.72
C GLU A 290 -6.99 21.27 -28.56
N GLU A 291 -7.76 20.93 -27.51
CA GLU A 291 -9.10 21.46 -27.27
C GLU A 291 -9.02 22.92 -26.76
N ASP A 292 -9.72 23.86 -27.42
CA ASP A 292 -9.98 25.17 -26.83
C ASP A 292 -11.26 25.10 -25.98
N VAL A 293 -11.08 24.95 -24.67
CA VAL A 293 -12.19 24.79 -23.72
C VAL A 293 -13.15 26.00 -23.72
N MET A 294 -12.64 27.20 -24.01
CA MET A 294 -13.50 28.40 -24.05
C MET A 294 -14.38 28.42 -25.31
N GLN A 295 -13.86 27.97 -26.43
CA GLN A 295 -14.66 27.79 -27.64
C GLN A 295 -15.72 26.68 -27.43
N CYS A 296 -15.39 25.59 -26.73
CA CYS A 296 -16.38 24.57 -26.37
C CYS A 296 -17.54 25.19 -25.57
N ILE A 297 -17.25 26.01 -24.57
CA ILE A 297 -18.28 26.69 -23.78
C ILE A 297 -19.18 27.60 -24.67
N GLU A 298 -18.57 28.38 -25.55
CA GLU A 298 -19.32 29.24 -26.48
C GLU A 298 -20.24 28.44 -27.42
N GLN A 299 -19.85 27.23 -27.78
CA GLN A 299 -20.61 26.34 -28.66
C GLN A 299 -21.57 25.40 -27.89
N ASN A 300 -21.68 25.52 -26.58
CA ASN A 300 -22.45 24.64 -25.72
C ASN A 300 -21.98 23.14 -25.81
N ILE A 301 -20.68 22.92 -25.98
CA ILE A 301 -20.06 21.60 -25.98
C ILE A 301 -19.34 21.39 -24.63
N THR A 302 -19.58 20.27 -23.96
CA THR A 302 -18.91 19.93 -22.69
C THR A 302 -17.41 19.67 -22.92
N PRO A 303 -16.51 20.52 -22.39
CA PRO A 303 -15.07 20.35 -22.56
C PRO A 303 -14.52 19.22 -21.69
N LYS A 304 -13.43 18.57 -22.14
CA LYS A 304 -12.79 17.45 -21.42
C LYS A 304 -11.95 17.87 -20.22
N LEU A 305 -11.60 19.14 -20.10
CA LEU A 305 -10.74 19.69 -19.05
C LEU A 305 -9.44 18.88 -18.87
N LYS A 306 -8.75 18.61 -19.98
CA LYS A 306 -7.63 17.66 -20.04
C LYS A 306 -6.45 18.08 -19.15
N ALA A 307 -6.12 19.37 -19.11
CA ALA A 307 -5.02 19.86 -18.30
C ALA A 307 -5.34 19.76 -16.81
N LEU A 308 -6.58 20.08 -16.42
CA LEU A 308 -7.05 19.93 -15.03
C LEU A 308 -7.02 18.47 -14.58
N ASN A 309 -7.52 17.54 -15.40
CA ASN A 309 -7.51 16.11 -15.09
C ASN A 309 -6.10 15.56 -14.93
N ILE A 310 -5.13 15.96 -15.76
CA ILE A 310 -3.73 15.55 -15.62
C ILE A 310 -3.11 16.13 -14.36
N HIS A 311 -3.31 17.42 -14.06
CA HIS A 311 -2.81 17.99 -12.81
C HIS A 311 -3.40 17.27 -11.58
N ASN A 312 -4.72 17.09 -11.56
CA ASN A 312 -5.43 16.37 -10.49
C ASN A 312 -4.95 14.90 -10.32
N SER A 313 -4.52 14.25 -11.40
CA SER A 313 -4.00 12.88 -11.33
C SER A 313 -2.65 12.75 -10.60
N THR A 314 -1.94 13.86 -10.39
CA THR A 314 -0.65 13.91 -9.69
C THR A 314 -0.73 14.52 -8.27
N VAL A 315 -1.93 14.82 -7.80
CA VAL A 315 -2.22 15.27 -6.43
C VAL A 315 -3.14 14.24 -5.79
N TYR A 316 -2.70 13.65 -4.70
CA TYR A 316 -3.35 12.49 -4.12
C TYR A 316 -4.12 12.87 -2.85
N ARG A 317 -5.37 13.32 -3.01
CA ARG A 317 -6.28 13.51 -1.89
C ARG A 317 -6.94 12.19 -1.52
N TRP A 318 -7.10 11.89 -0.23
CA TRP A 318 -7.78 10.67 0.25
C TRP A 318 -9.26 10.62 -0.15
N ASN A 319 -9.91 11.78 -0.19
CA ASN A 319 -11.19 11.98 -0.87
C ASN A 319 -10.90 12.91 -2.07
N ARG A 320 -10.91 12.38 -3.27
CA ARG A 320 -10.46 13.09 -4.46
C ARG A 320 -11.65 13.69 -5.21
N PRO A 321 -11.61 15.00 -5.51
CA PRO A 321 -12.60 15.62 -6.39
C PRO A 321 -12.34 15.18 -7.82
N CYS A 322 -13.37 14.73 -8.54
CA CYS A 322 -13.24 14.31 -9.93
C CYS A 322 -14.30 14.97 -10.81
N TYR A 323 -13.85 15.40 -11.98
CA TYR A 323 -14.68 15.83 -13.10
C TYR A 323 -14.75 14.72 -14.14
N GLY A 324 -15.93 14.50 -14.72
CA GLY A 324 -16.12 13.56 -15.80
C GLY A 324 -17.25 13.97 -16.73
N ILE A 325 -17.40 13.24 -17.83
CA ILE A 325 -18.49 13.42 -18.80
C ILE A 325 -19.27 12.11 -18.88
N SER A 326 -20.56 12.19 -18.67
CA SER A 326 -21.48 11.05 -18.74
C SER A 326 -21.73 10.63 -20.20
N PRO A 327 -22.21 9.41 -20.48
CA PRO A 327 -22.50 8.95 -21.84
C PRO A 327 -23.51 9.82 -22.60
N ASN A 328 -24.36 10.55 -21.88
CA ASN A 328 -25.31 11.51 -22.44
C ASN A 328 -24.67 12.87 -22.82
N GLY A 329 -23.35 13.03 -22.64
CA GLY A 329 -22.58 14.25 -22.92
C GLY A 329 -22.65 15.31 -21.83
N LYS A 330 -23.43 15.13 -20.75
CA LYS A 330 -23.46 16.06 -19.60
C LYS A 330 -22.24 15.89 -18.72
N PRO A 331 -21.66 16.98 -18.19
CA PRO A 331 -20.58 16.89 -17.18
C PRO A 331 -21.16 16.41 -15.84
N HIS A 332 -20.33 15.74 -15.06
CA HIS A 332 -20.67 15.33 -13.69
C HIS A 332 -19.50 15.53 -12.73
N LEU A 333 -19.83 15.72 -11.46
CA LEU A 333 -18.86 15.74 -10.36
C LEU A 333 -18.99 14.46 -9.56
N ARG A 334 -17.86 13.95 -9.06
CA ARG A 334 -17.86 12.82 -8.13
C ARG A 334 -16.79 12.98 -7.07
N ILE A 335 -17.01 12.35 -5.92
CA ILE A 335 -16.02 12.17 -4.86
C ILE A 335 -15.53 10.73 -4.95
N GLU A 336 -14.23 10.57 -5.11
CA GLU A 336 -13.53 9.29 -5.14
C GLU A 336 -12.92 9.03 -3.77
N ASN A 337 -13.39 7.97 -3.11
CA ASN A 337 -12.83 7.50 -1.85
C ASN A 337 -11.65 6.58 -2.12
N ARG A 338 -10.45 6.99 -1.74
CA ARG A 338 -9.19 6.25 -1.91
C ARG A 338 -8.68 5.62 -0.61
N ILE A 339 -9.44 5.78 0.49
CA ILE A 339 -9.01 5.30 1.80
C ILE A 339 -9.12 3.77 1.95
N LEU A 340 -10.06 3.14 1.23
CA LEU A 340 -10.35 1.73 1.37
C LEU A 340 -9.24 0.86 0.78
N PRO A 341 -8.70 -0.12 1.53
CA PRO A 341 -7.79 -1.13 0.99
C PRO A 341 -8.51 -2.11 0.07
N ALA A 342 -7.77 -2.76 -0.82
CA ALA A 342 -8.27 -3.94 -1.51
C ALA A 342 -8.48 -5.11 -0.53
N GLY A 343 -9.53 -5.89 -0.75
CA GLY A 343 -9.90 -7.04 0.09
C GLY A 343 -10.55 -6.68 1.44
N PRO A 344 -10.64 -7.65 2.38
CA PRO A 344 -10.16 -9.03 2.29
C PRO A 344 -10.90 -9.91 1.28
N THR A 345 -12.22 -9.69 1.06
CA THR A 345 -13.03 -10.35 0.02
C THR A 345 -13.86 -9.32 -0.71
N VAL A 346 -14.41 -9.70 -1.86
CA VAL A 346 -15.33 -8.85 -2.63
C VAL A 346 -16.53 -8.44 -1.78
N VAL A 347 -17.11 -9.34 -1.01
CA VAL A 347 -18.25 -9.00 -0.15
C VAL A 347 -17.89 -8.04 0.98
N ASP A 348 -16.66 -8.10 1.50
CA ASP A 348 -16.16 -7.15 2.50
C ASP A 348 -15.96 -5.75 1.87
N GLU A 349 -15.47 -5.67 0.65
CA GLU A 349 -15.28 -4.40 -0.09
C GLU A 349 -16.64 -3.74 -0.39
N ILE A 350 -17.63 -4.51 -0.84
CA ILE A 350 -18.97 -3.98 -1.07
C ILE A 350 -19.64 -3.55 0.23
N ALA A 351 -19.43 -4.27 1.34
CA ALA A 351 -19.89 -3.83 2.66
C ALA A 351 -19.25 -2.48 3.06
N ASN A 352 -17.96 -2.31 2.82
CA ASN A 352 -17.26 -1.04 3.06
C ASN A 352 -17.83 0.09 2.18
N ALA A 353 -18.07 -0.18 0.89
CA ALA A 353 -18.69 0.77 -0.03
C ALA A 353 -20.11 1.17 0.42
N ALA A 354 -20.95 0.20 0.77
CA ALA A 354 -22.31 0.43 1.24
C ALA A 354 -22.34 1.26 2.54
N PHE A 355 -21.42 1.00 3.47
CA PHE A 355 -21.27 1.76 4.70
C PHE A 355 -20.87 3.20 4.40
N TRP A 356 -19.82 3.42 3.60
CA TRP A 356 -19.36 4.76 3.23
C TRP A 356 -20.43 5.54 2.46
N ILE A 357 -21.04 4.97 1.43
CA ILE A 357 -22.08 5.63 0.62
C ILE A 357 -23.34 5.92 1.45
N GLY A 358 -23.73 4.96 2.33
CA GLY A 358 -24.84 5.15 3.25
C GLY A 358 -24.61 6.34 4.18
N LEU A 359 -23.42 6.44 4.76
CA LEU A 359 -23.01 7.60 5.56
C LEU A 359 -23.01 8.89 4.74
N MET A 360 -22.43 8.88 3.53
CA MET A 360 -22.44 10.03 2.63
C MET A 360 -23.85 10.58 2.40
N ASN A 361 -24.86 9.71 2.37
CA ASN A 361 -26.25 10.10 2.08
C ASN A 361 -27.10 10.40 3.34
N GLY A 362 -26.77 9.80 4.50
CA GLY A 362 -27.53 9.96 5.74
C GLY A 362 -26.96 10.94 6.75
N PHE A 363 -25.65 11.27 6.66
CA PHE A 363 -24.92 11.95 7.73
C PHE A 363 -25.42 13.38 8.02
N GLU A 364 -25.82 14.12 6.99
CA GLU A 364 -26.23 15.52 7.11
C GLU A 364 -27.50 15.71 7.96
N GLU A 365 -28.41 14.73 7.96
CA GLU A 365 -29.61 14.76 8.78
C GLU A 365 -29.29 14.55 10.27
N ALA A 366 -28.32 13.70 10.58
CA ALA A 366 -27.87 13.45 11.95
C ALA A 366 -26.95 14.56 12.48
N TYR A 367 -26.14 15.13 11.61
CA TYR A 367 -25.14 16.15 11.92
C TYR A 367 -25.21 17.31 10.92
N PRO A 368 -26.24 18.17 10.98
CA PRO A 368 -26.34 19.33 10.10
C PRO A 368 -25.17 20.29 10.34
N GLU A 369 -24.77 20.98 9.27
CA GLU A 369 -23.63 21.92 9.30
C GLU A 369 -22.37 21.32 9.96
N VAL A 370 -21.87 20.24 9.35
CA VAL A 370 -20.74 19.43 9.84
C VAL A 370 -19.56 20.26 10.33
N THR A 371 -19.23 21.35 9.62
CA THR A 371 -18.10 22.23 9.92
C THR A 371 -18.24 22.98 11.25
N ASN A 372 -19.46 23.13 11.77
CA ASN A 372 -19.73 23.76 13.07
C ASN A 372 -19.68 22.76 14.23
N GLN A 373 -19.74 21.46 13.94
CA GLN A 373 -19.80 20.42 14.96
C GLN A 373 -18.49 19.65 15.13
N PHE A 374 -17.65 19.65 14.09
CA PHE A 374 -16.38 18.93 14.06
C PHE A 374 -15.21 19.91 13.86
N ASP A 375 -14.14 19.68 14.60
CA ASP A 375 -12.88 20.37 14.38
C ASP A 375 -12.11 19.64 13.25
N PHE A 376 -11.51 20.41 12.33
CA PHE A 376 -10.82 19.84 11.17
C PHE A 376 -9.54 19.07 11.56
N ASP A 377 -8.75 19.65 12.47
CA ASP A 377 -7.48 19.05 12.89
C ASP A 377 -7.72 17.77 13.71
N GLU A 378 -8.75 17.75 14.56
CA GLU A 378 -9.17 16.52 15.25
C GLU A 378 -9.71 15.46 14.27
N THR A 379 -10.45 15.86 13.25
CA THR A 379 -10.93 14.96 12.18
C THR A 379 -9.75 14.31 11.46
N LYS A 380 -8.75 15.09 11.10
CA LYS A 380 -7.50 14.60 10.50
C LYS A 380 -6.71 13.72 11.47
N ALA A 381 -6.63 14.08 12.75
CA ALA A 381 -5.98 13.27 13.77
C ALA A 381 -6.71 11.91 13.98
N ASN A 382 -8.05 11.90 13.94
CA ASN A 382 -8.85 10.68 14.00
C ASN A 382 -8.53 9.73 12.82
N PHE A 383 -8.37 10.28 11.61
CA PHE A 383 -7.99 9.49 10.42
C PHE A 383 -6.64 8.79 10.61
N ILE A 384 -5.63 9.49 11.14
CA ILE A 384 -4.32 8.89 11.42
C ILE A 384 -4.41 7.86 12.57
N ARG A 385 -5.22 8.11 13.62
CA ARG A 385 -5.46 7.13 14.69
C ARG A 385 -6.08 5.85 14.15
N SER A 386 -7.08 5.96 13.26
CA SER A 386 -7.69 4.81 12.59
C SER A 386 -6.67 3.99 11.81
N ALA A 387 -5.83 4.64 11.01
CA ALA A 387 -4.78 3.97 10.25
C ALA A 387 -3.80 3.21 11.17
N ARG A 388 -3.44 3.80 12.32
CA ARG A 388 -2.50 3.19 13.28
C ARG A 388 -3.08 1.97 13.98
N VAL A 389 -4.28 2.08 14.55
CA VAL A 389 -4.78 1.09 15.51
C VAL A 389 -6.13 0.47 15.14
N GLY A 390 -6.69 0.79 13.96
CA GLY A 390 -7.97 0.22 13.47
C GLY A 390 -9.09 0.41 14.47
N LEU A 391 -9.89 -0.64 14.68
CA LEU A 391 -11.03 -0.68 15.61
C LEU A 391 -10.67 -0.52 17.11
N SER A 392 -9.43 -0.23 17.45
CA SER A 392 -9.02 0.13 18.82
C SER A 392 -8.88 1.65 19.03
N ALA A 393 -9.23 2.45 18.02
CA ALA A 393 -9.11 3.91 18.06
C ALA A 393 -10.14 4.52 19.03
N LYS A 394 -9.79 5.68 19.56
CA LYS A 394 -10.72 6.60 20.23
C LYS A 394 -10.75 7.90 19.46
N PHE A 395 -11.93 8.35 19.12
CA PHE A 395 -12.13 9.56 18.33
C PHE A 395 -12.54 10.74 19.18
N VAL A 396 -12.03 11.90 18.83
CA VAL A 396 -12.64 13.18 19.21
C VAL A 396 -13.73 13.44 18.18
N TRP A 397 -14.97 13.24 18.59
CA TRP A 397 -16.16 13.30 17.73
C TRP A 397 -16.89 14.65 17.88
N ALA A 398 -18.12 14.73 17.40
CA ALA A 398 -18.91 15.96 17.42
C ALA A 398 -18.82 16.70 18.76
N LYS A 399 -18.59 18.01 18.71
CA LYS A 399 -18.47 18.91 19.86
C LYS A 399 -17.41 18.48 20.88
N GLY A 400 -16.34 17.81 20.42
CA GLY A 400 -15.22 17.39 21.24
C GLY A 400 -15.47 16.16 22.13
N LYS A 401 -16.59 15.44 21.94
CA LYS A 401 -16.88 14.20 22.69
C LYS A 401 -15.90 13.10 22.31
N VAL A 402 -15.23 12.50 23.30
CA VAL A 402 -14.37 11.33 23.07
C VAL A 402 -15.21 10.06 23.11
N ILE A 403 -15.14 9.26 22.04
CA ILE A 403 -15.90 8.00 21.90
C ILE A 403 -15.00 6.90 21.32
N GLY A 404 -15.20 5.66 21.74
CA GLY A 404 -14.56 4.50 21.11
C GLY A 404 -15.20 4.22 19.74
N ASP A 405 -14.38 3.81 18.79
CA ASP A 405 -14.85 3.58 17.42
C ASP A 405 -15.94 2.50 17.32
N THR A 406 -15.80 1.38 18.04
CA THR A 406 -16.81 0.31 18.08
C THR A 406 -18.17 0.82 18.53
N ASP A 407 -18.22 1.60 19.62
CA ASP A 407 -19.48 2.20 20.11
C ASP A 407 -20.05 3.21 19.11
N LEU A 408 -19.18 4.03 18.51
CA LEU A 408 -19.58 4.99 17.50
C LEU A 408 -20.17 4.32 16.27
N ILE A 409 -19.46 3.32 15.72
CA ILE A 409 -19.88 2.62 14.50
C ILE A 409 -21.22 1.90 14.74
N GLN A 410 -21.36 1.12 15.82
CA GLN A 410 -22.54 0.32 16.06
C GLN A 410 -23.77 1.16 16.47
N LYS A 411 -23.59 2.13 17.37
CA LYS A 411 -24.72 2.83 17.97
C LYS A 411 -25.15 4.08 17.20
N GLU A 412 -24.24 4.68 16.43
CA GLU A 412 -24.53 5.93 15.72
C GLU A 412 -24.41 5.76 14.18
N LEU A 413 -23.28 5.26 13.66
CA LEU A 413 -22.99 5.33 12.23
C LEU A 413 -23.74 4.28 11.39
N ILE A 414 -23.90 3.05 11.86
CA ILE A 414 -24.68 2.03 11.14
C ILE A 414 -26.15 2.45 10.99
N PRO A 415 -26.85 2.94 12.02
CA PRO A 415 -28.19 3.53 11.87
C PRO A 415 -28.24 4.66 10.85
N ILE A 416 -27.29 5.59 10.86
CA ILE A 416 -27.20 6.71 9.91
C ILE A 416 -26.98 6.19 8.48
N ALA A 417 -26.07 5.23 8.29
CA ALA A 417 -25.80 4.62 6.99
C ALA A 417 -27.06 3.91 6.44
N ARG A 418 -27.77 3.18 7.31
CA ARG A 418 -29.03 2.53 6.95
C ARG A 418 -30.07 3.54 6.43
N GLN A 419 -30.30 4.60 7.19
CA GLN A 419 -31.22 5.67 6.80
C GLN A 419 -30.81 6.30 5.46
N GLY A 420 -29.50 6.52 5.25
CA GLY A 420 -28.99 7.06 3.99
C GLY A 420 -29.22 6.12 2.79
N LEU A 421 -29.09 4.81 2.96
CA LEU A 421 -29.36 3.83 1.92
C LEU A 421 -30.86 3.68 1.65
N GLU A 422 -31.69 3.69 2.68
CA GLU A 422 -33.16 3.67 2.56
C GLU A 422 -33.67 4.89 1.78
N LYS A 423 -33.12 6.09 2.06
CA LYS A 423 -33.41 7.32 1.34
C LYS A 423 -33.07 7.25 -0.16
N ALA A 424 -32.06 6.49 -0.52
CA ALA A 424 -31.68 6.22 -1.91
C ALA A 424 -32.48 5.07 -2.54
N ASN A 425 -33.50 4.55 -1.87
CA ASN A 425 -34.30 3.40 -2.31
C ASN A 425 -33.45 2.16 -2.62
N ILE A 426 -32.40 1.92 -1.84
CA ILE A 426 -31.61 0.69 -1.93
C ILE A 426 -32.47 -0.49 -1.42
N ARG A 427 -32.35 -1.64 -2.07
CA ARG A 427 -33.07 -2.85 -1.69
C ARG A 427 -32.73 -3.25 -0.26
N LYS A 428 -33.77 -3.57 0.52
CA LYS A 428 -33.63 -3.89 1.94
C LYS A 428 -32.67 -5.06 2.20
N GLU A 429 -32.71 -6.09 1.36
CA GLU A 429 -31.82 -7.25 1.45
C GLU A 429 -30.35 -6.86 1.33
N ASP A 430 -30.00 -5.91 0.43
CA ASP A 430 -28.65 -5.39 0.28
C ASP A 430 -28.24 -4.58 1.51
N ILE A 431 -29.14 -3.72 2.03
CA ILE A 431 -28.90 -2.95 3.26
C ILE A 431 -28.60 -3.88 4.44
N ASP A 432 -29.47 -4.87 4.65
CA ASP A 432 -29.35 -5.80 5.78
C ASP A 432 -28.09 -6.65 5.66
N ARG A 433 -27.74 -7.12 4.45
CA ARG A 433 -26.56 -7.94 4.19
C ARG A 433 -25.27 -7.15 4.44
N TYR A 434 -25.09 -6.02 3.78
CA TYR A 434 -23.80 -5.33 3.79
C TYR A 434 -23.55 -4.56 5.09
N LEU A 435 -24.56 -3.88 5.65
CA LEU A 435 -24.43 -3.26 6.97
C LEU A 435 -24.36 -4.29 8.10
N GLY A 436 -24.98 -5.46 7.94
CA GLY A 436 -24.82 -6.59 8.85
C GLY A 436 -23.37 -7.06 8.94
N ILE A 437 -22.66 -7.17 7.80
CA ILE A 437 -21.22 -7.50 7.77
C ILE A 437 -20.40 -6.46 8.54
N ILE A 438 -20.68 -5.17 8.38
CA ILE A 438 -20.00 -4.10 9.12
C ILE A 438 -20.26 -4.23 10.63
N ASP A 439 -21.51 -4.50 11.06
CA ASP A 439 -21.85 -4.68 12.46
C ASP A 439 -21.14 -5.89 13.08
N ASP A 440 -21.19 -7.04 12.42
CA ASP A 440 -20.57 -8.29 12.89
C ASP A 440 -19.04 -8.17 12.93
N ARG A 441 -18.43 -7.53 11.93
CA ARG A 441 -16.98 -7.23 11.90
C ARG A 441 -16.60 -6.30 13.04
N THR A 442 -17.38 -5.26 13.30
CA THR A 442 -17.16 -4.32 14.40
C THR A 442 -17.32 -5.01 15.76
N ARG A 443 -18.36 -5.84 15.93
CA ARG A 443 -18.65 -6.58 17.17
C ARG A 443 -17.57 -7.61 17.49
N SER A 444 -17.08 -8.33 16.48
CA SER A 444 -16.01 -9.31 16.65
C SER A 444 -14.62 -8.67 16.78
N GLY A 445 -14.48 -7.41 16.34
CA GLY A 445 -13.19 -6.72 16.25
C GLY A 445 -12.26 -7.33 15.18
N MET A 446 -12.78 -8.16 14.27
CA MET A 446 -11.98 -8.92 13.30
C MET A 446 -12.01 -8.25 11.92
N THR A 447 -11.14 -7.27 11.73
CA THR A 447 -10.82 -6.69 10.40
C THR A 447 -9.81 -7.57 9.66
N GLY A 448 -9.59 -7.31 8.37
CA GLY A 448 -8.51 -7.97 7.60
C GLY A 448 -7.15 -7.84 8.28
N SER A 449 -6.82 -6.65 8.74
CA SER A 449 -5.56 -6.41 9.48
C SER A 449 -5.46 -7.19 10.78
N LYS A 450 -6.53 -7.25 11.54
CA LYS A 450 -6.55 -8.02 12.80
C LYS A 450 -6.41 -9.51 12.54
N TRP A 451 -7.04 -10.02 11.49
CA TRP A 451 -6.93 -11.41 11.08
C TRP A 451 -5.48 -11.74 10.65
N ILE A 452 -4.87 -10.89 9.81
CA ILE A 452 -3.48 -11.06 9.37
C ILE A 452 -2.53 -11.07 10.58
N LEU A 453 -2.62 -10.08 11.48
CA LEU A 453 -1.75 -9.99 12.66
C LEU A 453 -1.90 -11.18 13.61
N ASN A 454 -3.13 -11.62 13.88
CA ASN A 454 -3.39 -12.77 14.75
C ASN A 454 -2.90 -14.08 14.12
N SER A 455 -3.13 -14.26 12.82
CA SER A 455 -2.67 -15.43 12.07
C SER A 455 -1.13 -15.48 12.03
N TYR A 456 -0.49 -14.35 11.72
CA TYR A 456 0.97 -14.26 11.71
C TYR A 456 1.57 -14.54 13.09
N ALA A 457 0.99 -13.99 14.17
CA ALA A 457 1.45 -14.25 15.53
C ALA A 457 1.32 -15.72 15.96
N LYS A 458 0.36 -16.47 15.40
CA LYS A 458 0.24 -17.92 15.55
C LYS A 458 1.36 -18.63 14.77
N LEU A 459 1.46 -18.33 13.47
CA LEU A 459 2.33 -19.04 12.52
C LEU A 459 3.83 -18.90 12.89
N ILE A 460 4.31 -17.72 13.27
CA ILE A 460 5.73 -17.49 13.61
C ILE A 460 6.22 -18.28 14.84
N LYS A 461 5.32 -18.89 15.64
CA LYS A 461 5.68 -19.81 16.73
C LYS A 461 6.02 -21.20 16.20
N GLU A 462 5.56 -21.54 15.03
CA GLU A 462 5.63 -22.87 14.43
C GLU A 462 6.60 -22.92 13.26
N THR A 463 6.86 -21.75 12.60
CA THR A 463 7.64 -21.71 11.38
C THR A 463 8.45 -20.41 11.23
N THR A 464 9.18 -20.26 10.11
CA THR A 464 9.96 -19.06 9.78
C THR A 464 9.02 -17.89 9.40
N LYS A 465 9.55 -16.66 9.40
CA LYS A 465 8.78 -15.46 9.00
C LYS A 465 8.28 -15.54 7.56
N GLU A 466 9.14 -16.05 6.68
CA GLU A 466 8.83 -16.20 5.25
C GLU A 466 7.69 -17.21 5.03
N GLU A 467 7.78 -18.38 5.66
CA GLU A 467 6.74 -19.40 5.58
C GLU A 467 5.42 -18.94 6.21
N ALA A 468 5.50 -18.17 7.29
CA ALA A 468 4.33 -17.57 7.90
C ALA A 468 3.65 -16.60 6.92
N ALA A 469 4.42 -15.77 6.20
CA ALA A 469 3.89 -14.87 5.17
C ALA A 469 3.27 -15.66 3.99
N ASN A 470 3.94 -16.71 3.52
CA ASN A 470 3.42 -17.59 2.45
C ASN A 470 2.12 -18.29 2.87
N ALA A 471 2.07 -18.83 4.10
CA ALA A 471 0.87 -19.46 4.63
C ALA A 471 -0.28 -18.46 4.79
N LEU A 472 0.01 -17.20 5.16
CA LEU A 472 -1.00 -16.12 5.19
C LEU A 472 -1.61 -15.90 3.81
N VAL A 473 -0.78 -15.72 2.78
CA VAL A 473 -1.26 -15.47 1.41
C VAL A 473 -2.08 -16.66 0.91
N SER A 474 -1.62 -17.89 1.12
CA SER A 474 -2.38 -19.10 0.77
C SER A 474 -3.73 -19.16 1.48
N SER A 475 -3.76 -18.85 2.79
CA SER A 475 -5.00 -18.84 3.57
C SER A 475 -5.95 -17.72 3.12
N ILE A 476 -5.44 -16.54 2.74
CA ILE A 476 -6.26 -15.45 2.18
C ILE A 476 -6.92 -15.93 0.88
N MET A 477 -6.16 -16.52 -0.04
CA MET A 477 -6.70 -17.03 -1.31
C MET A 477 -7.80 -18.07 -1.09
N VAL A 478 -7.58 -19.06 -0.22
CA VAL A 478 -8.59 -20.08 0.12
C VAL A 478 -9.88 -19.45 0.66
N ASN A 479 -9.77 -18.44 1.52
CA ASN A 479 -10.93 -17.76 2.08
C ASN A 479 -11.64 -16.86 1.05
N GLN A 480 -10.89 -16.22 0.15
CA GLN A 480 -11.45 -15.44 -0.97
C GLN A 480 -12.24 -16.31 -1.94
N GLU A 481 -11.81 -17.55 -2.19
CA GLU A 481 -12.56 -18.50 -3.00
C GLU A 481 -13.91 -18.90 -2.37
N ARG A 482 -13.99 -18.94 -1.03
CA ARG A 482 -15.23 -19.20 -0.30
C ARG A 482 -16.17 -18.01 -0.28
N SER A 483 -15.68 -16.81 -0.59
CA SER A 483 -16.44 -15.55 -0.56
C SER A 483 -17.11 -15.27 0.79
N GLU A 484 -16.52 -15.76 1.88
CA GLU A 484 -17.02 -15.51 3.24
C GLU A 484 -16.43 -14.23 3.82
N PRO A 485 -17.21 -13.39 4.53
CA PRO A 485 -16.69 -12.19 5.19
C PRO A 485 -15.57 -12.51 6.19
N VAL A 486 -14.59 -11.61 6.30
CA VAL A 486 -13.35 -11.83 7.07
C VAL A 486 -13.57 -12.17 8.55
N HIS A 487 -14.63 -11.67 9.16
CA HIS A 487 -14.93 -11.94 10.57
C HIS A 487 -15.34 -13.41 10.86
N LEU A 488 -15.65 -14.17 9.81
CA LEU A 488 -15.94 -15.61 9.89
C LEU A 488 -14.72 -16.49 9.61
N TRP A 489 -13.60 -15.91 9.21
CA TRP A 489 -12.43 -16.68 8.83
C TRP A 489 -11.74 -17.34 10.04
N ARG A 490 -11.40 -18.63 9.91
CA ARG A 490 -10.44 -19.25 10.84
C ARG A 490 -9.07 -18.60 10.68
N LEU A 491 -8.27 -18.60 11.74
CA LEU A 491 -6.86 -18.17 11.63
C LEU A 491 -6.10 -19.06 10.65
N ALA A 492 -5.16 -18.46 9.94
CA ALA A 492 -4.33 -19.15 8.97
C ALA A 492 -3.61 -20.36 9.58
N ASP A 493 -3.39 -21.35 8.74
CA ASP A 493 -2.72 -22.59 9.08
C ASP A 493 -1.58 -22.87 8.11
N ILE A 494 -0.47 -23.42 8.62
CA ILE A 494 0.70 -23.75 7.80
C ILE A 494 0.36 -24.77 6.69
N HIS A 495 -0.67 -25.59 6.93
CA HIS A 495 -1.13 -26.59 5.97
C HIS A 495 -1.99 -26.02 4.82
N ASP A 496 -2.35 -24.74 4.88
CA ASP A 496 -2.99 -24.05 3.76
C ASP A 496 -2.01 -23.81 2.60
N ASN A 497 -0.70 -23.89 2.87
CA ASN A 497 0.35 -23.84 1.84
C ASN A 497 0.67 -25.24 1.31
N HIS A 498 0.06 -25.61 0.17
CA HIS A 498 0.22 -26.95 -0.43
C HIS A 498 1.46 -27.10 -1.31
N HIS A 499 2.16 -26.02 -1.66
CA HIS A 499 3.25 -26.01 -2.65
C HIS A 499 4.65 -25.80 -2.04
N TRP A 500 4.78 -25.75 -0.71
CA TRP A 500 6.09 -25.56 -0.12
C TRP A 500 6.94 -26.85 -0.20
N GLU A 501 8.02 -26.77 -0.97
CA GLU A 501 9.04 -27.81 -1.02
C GLU A 501 10.33 -27.34 -0.30
N PRO A 502 10.97 -28.20 0.54
CA PRO A 502 12.19 -27.84 1.28
C PRO A 502 13.41 -27.53 0.39
N TYR A 503 13.31 -27.80 -0.90
CA TYR A 503 14.41 -27.65 -1.87
C TYR A 503 14.61 -26.22 -2.38
N SER A 504 13.70 -25.32 -2.12
CA SER A 504 13.73 -23.91 -2.55
C SER A 504 14.10 -22.93 -1.43
N LEU A 505 14.91 -23.35 -0.45
CA LEU A 505 15.37 -22.46 0.60
C LEU A 505 16.34 -21.42 0.01
N LEU A 506 15.87 -20.19 -0.18
CA LEU A 506 16.67 -19.11 -0.72
C LEU A 506 17.40 -18.33 0.39
N VAL A 507 18.54 -17.78 0.06
CA VAL A 507 19.34 -16.94 0.99
C VAL A 507 18.52 -15.79 1.56
N GLU A 508 17.68 -15.16 0.74
CA GLU A 508 16.81 -14.05 1.16
C GLU A 508 15.83 -14.39 2.28
N GLU A 509 15.41 -15.65 2.38
CA GLU A 509 14.48 -16.12 3.41
C GLU A 509 15.12 -16.16 4.80
N PHE A 510 16.44 -16.32 4.85
CA PHE A 510 17.19 -16.58 6.09
C PHE A 510 18.26 -15.54 6.39
N MET A 511 18.57 -14.63 5.45
CA MET A 511 19.51 -13.56 5.70
C MET A 511 18.99 -12.58 6.76
N THR A 512 19.90 -11.97 7.50
CA THR A 512 19.62 -10.85 8.37
C THR A 512 19.58 -9.57 7.51
N THR A 513 18.47 -8.85 7.54
CA THR A 513 18.26 -7.60 6.78
C THR A 513 18.47 -6.35 7.62
N ASP A 514 18.38 -6.45 8.94
CA ASP A 514 18.70 -5.38 9.88
C ASP A 514 20.20 -5.41 10.16
N ILE A 515 20.97 -4.72 9.30
CA ILE A 515 22.42 -4.82 9.25
C ILE A 515 23.03 -3.52 9.78
N PHE A 516 24.02 -3.66 10.67
CA PHE A 516 24.88 -2.55 11.06
C PHE A 516 26.08 -2.47 10.12
N THR A 517 26.28 -1.31 9.52
CA THR A 517 27.42 -1.01 8.64
C THR A 517 28.26 0.11 9.22
N VAL A 518 29.51 0.22 8.83
CA VAL A 518 30.35 1.38 9.11
C VAL A 518 30.94 1.95 7.82
N ASN A 519 31.24 3.25 7.84
CA ASN A 519 31.91 3.91 6.72
C ASN A 519 33.39 3.52 6.68
N ILE A 520 33.95 3.54 5.48
CA ILE A 520 35.33 3.18 5.21
C ILE A 520 36.39 4.01 6.00
N GLY A 521 36.05 5.24 6.40
CA GLY A 521 36.88 6.15 7.13
C GLY A 521 36.77 6.08 8.66
N GLU A 522 35.90 5.22 9.21
CA GLU A 522 35.69 5.10 10.64
C GLU A 522 36.86 4.51 11.39
N ILE A 523 36.93 4.78 12.70
CA ILE A 523 37.97 4.25 13.59
C ILE A 523 37.66 2.79 13.99
N PRO A 524 38.66 1.92 14.13
CA PRO A 524 38.49 0.52 14.51
C PRO A 524 37.80 0.31 15.87
N GLU A 525 37.98 1.23 16.81
CA GLU A 525 37.37 1.22 18.12
C GLU A 525 35.85 1.26 18.02
N PHE A 526 35.31 2.14 17.17
CA PHE A 526 33.87 2.24 16.95
C PHE A 526 33.28 0.95 16.36
N ALA A 527 33.99 0.33 15.40
CA ALA A 527 33.57 -0.96 14.88
C ALA A 527 33.61 -2.08 15.93
N ALA A 528 34.57 -2.03 16.85
CA ALA A 528 34.66 -3.01 17.95
C ALA A 528 33.55 -2.82 18.97
N ASP A 529 33.27 -1.59 19.38
CA ASP A 529 32.19 -1.27 20.30
C ASP A 529 30.81 -1.65 19.71
N MET A 530 30.61 -1.37 18.43
CA MET A 530 29.39 -1.76 17.71
C MET A 530 29.23 -3.29 17.70
N MET A 531 30.29 -4.06 17.47
CA MET A 531 30.25 -5.52 17.52
C MET A 531 29.88 -6.02 18.92
N ASP A 532 30.37 -5.39 19.96
CA ASP A 532 30.05 -5.75 21.35
C ASP A 532 28.61 -5.38 21.72
N TRP A 533 28.20 -4.14 21.45
CA TRP A 533 26.85 -3.67 21.78
C TRP A 533 25.74 -4.44 21.06
N GLN A 534 25.98 -4.85 19.82
CA GLN A 534 25.01 -5.58 19.00
C GLN A 534 25.22 -7.10 19.02
N ASN A 535 26.23 -7.59 19.74
CA ASN A 535 26.61 -9.02 19.82
C ASN A 535 26.80 -9.65 18.44
N ILE A 536 27.46 -8.91 17.52
CA ILE A 536 27.74 -9.33 16.13
C ILE A 536 29.25 -9.55 15.93
N ARG A 537 29.61 -10.36 14.94
CA ARG A 537 31.00 -10.74 14.63
C ARG A 537 31.50 -10.21 13.28
N TYR A 538 30.62 -9.62 12.49
CA TYR A 538 30.85 -9.18 11.14
C TYR A 538 30.19 -7.83 10.94
N ILE A 539 30.92 -6.86 10.40
CA ILE A 539 30.40 -5.56 10.02
C ILE A 539 30.79 -5.29 8.56
N PRO A 540 29.83 -5.23 7.64
CA PRO A 540 30.07 -4.77 6.29
C PRO A 540 30.50 -3.29 6.26
N ILE A 541 31.39 -2.96 5.34
CA ILE A 541 31.92 -1.60 5.15
C ILE A 541 31.36 -1.02 3.86
N GLU A 542 30.79 0.16 3.96
CA GLU A 542 30.21 0.89 2.85
C GLU A 542 31.06 2.14 2.50
N ASN A 543 31.01 2.53 1.23
CA ASN A 543 31.52 3.82 0.78
C ASN A 543 30.44 4.91 0.94
N GLU A 544 30.78 6.17 0.57
CA GLU A 544 29.84 7.30 0.62
C GLU A 544 28.62 7.11 -0.31
N GLN A 545 28.70 6.22 -1.30
CA GLN A 545 27.63 5.88 -2.23
C GLN A 545 26.75 4.72 -1.73
N GLY A 546 27.02 4.15 -0.53
CA GLY A 546 26.31 3.02 0.04
C GLY A 546 26.61 1.67 -0.64
N GLU A 547 27.73 1.56 -1.34
CA GLU A 547 28.17 0.32 -1.94
C GLU A 547 29.04 -0.47 -0.97
N LEU A 548 28.90 -1.79 -0.99
CA LEU A 548 29.74 -2.69 -0.20
C LEU A 548 31.18 -2.68 -0.72
N VAL A 549 32.11 -2.19 0.08
CA VAL A 549 33.55 -2.12 -0.26
C VAL A 549 34.43 -3.04 0.56
N GLY A 550 33.92 -3.55 1.68
CA GLY A 550 34.71 -4.42 2.55
C GLY A 550 33.89 -5.11 3.63
N LEU A 551 34.59 -5.95 4.41
CA LEU A 551 34.06 -6.65 5.56
C LEU A 551 35.08 -6.66 6.70
N VAL A 552 34.69 -6.21 7.88
CA VAL A 552 35.51 -6.35 9.12
C VAL A 552 34.96 -7.48 9.96
N THR A 553 35.86 -8.30 10.52
CA THR A 553 35.51 -9.38 11.41
C THR A 553 36.09 -9.14 12.80
N SER A 554 35.44 -9.64 13.84
CA SER A 554 35.93 -9.56 15.22
C SER A 554 37.35 -10.12 15.39
N ARG A 555 37.72 -11.16 14.62
CA ARG A 555 39.08 -11.74 14.60
C ARG A 555 40.12 -10.74 14.07
N ARG A 556 39.78 -9.92 13.06
CA ARG A 556 40.69 -8.89 12.52
C ARG A 556 40.89 -7.74 13.50
N LEU A 557 39.82 -7.30 14.15
CA LEU A 557 39.89 -6.29 15.21
C LEU A 557 40.70 -6.78 16.40
N LEU A 558 40.48 -8.01 16.85
CA LEU A 558 41.27 -8.60 17.94
C LEU A 558 42.77 -8.66 17.60
N ARG A 559 43.09 -9.05 16.37
CA ARG A 559 44.50 -9.05 15.88
C ARG A 559 45.09 -7.64 15.84
N TYR A 560 44.32 -6.68 15.39
CA TYR A 560 44.75 -5.27 15.36
C TYR A 560 45.02 -4.75 16.75
N PHE A 561 44.12 -4.88 17.71
CA PHE A 561 44.28 -4.43 19.06
C PHE A 561 45.44 -5.17 19.81
N SER A 562 45.60 -6.47 19.54
CA SER A 562 46.77 -7.21 20.09
C SER A 562 48.09 -6.67 19.57
N ASN A 563 48.18 -6.23 18.32
CA ASN A 563 49.36 -5.64 17.74
C ASN A 563 49.57 -4.19 18.23
N LEU A 564 48.50 -3.41 18.36
CA LEU A 564 48.53 -2.07 18.91
C LEU A 564 49.05 -2.05 20.33
N TYR A 565 48.62 -2.99 21.18
CA TYR A 565 49.12 -3.18 22.56
C TYR A 565 50.61 -3.50 22.62
N LYS A 566 51.14 -4.27 21.66
CA LYS A 566 52.57 -4.61 21.56
C LYS A 566 53.45 -3.48 21.11
N ASN A 567 52.89 -2.45 20.44
CA ASN A 567 53.57 -1.33 19.81
C ASN A 567 53.31 0.03 20.53
N ASP A 568 53.02 0.04 21.81
CA ASP A 568 52.79 1.22 22.65
C ASP A 568 51.75 2.21 22.09
N PHE A 569 50.66 1.71 21.57
CA PHE A 569 49.49 2.51 21.12
C PHE A 569 49.74 3.60 20.09
N LYS A 570 50.73 3.46 19.23
CA LYS A 570 51.03 4.40 18.14
C LYS A 570 50.50 3.88 16.82
N ASP A 571 49.21 4.02 16.58
CA ASP A 571 48.63 3.70 15.26
C ASP A 571 47.40 4.58 15.00
N GLY A 572 47.30 5.19 13.84
CA GLY A 572 46.19 6.06 13.42
C GLY A 572 45.39 5.43 12.27
N LYS A 573 45.25 4.09 12.26
CA LYS A 573 44.55 3.36 11.22
C LYS A 573 43.03 3.58 11.29
N VAL A 574 42.42 3.49 10.12
CA VAL A 574 40.97 3.48 9.93
C VAL A 574 40.52 2.08 9.55
N VAL A 575 39.21 1.85 9.56
CA VAL A 575 38.58 0.57 9.23
C VAL A 575 39.03 0.05 7.85
N LYS A 576 39.29 0.93 6.90
CA LYS A 576 39.80 0.60 5.57
C LYS A 576 41.10 -0.25 5.65
N ASP A 577 41.99 0.05 6.59
CA ASP A 577 43.28 -0.63 6.72
C ASP A 577 43.16 -2.04 7.30
N LEU A 578 42.00 -2.36 7.83
CA LEU A 578 41.71 -3.63 8.54
C LEU A 578 40.69 -4.49 7.82
N MET A 579 39.90 -3.92 6.90
CA MET A 579 38.81 -4.67 6.23
C MET A 579 39.36 -5.76 5.31
N ILE A 580 38.52 -6.73 4.99
CA ILE A 580 38.69 -7.64 3.86
C ILE A 580 38.18 -6.88 2.66
N GLU A 581 39.06 -6.49 1.78
CA GLU A 581 38.66 -5.86 0.50
C GLU A 581 37.98 -6.90 -0.38
N LYS A 582 36.90 -6.49 -1.08
CA LYS A 582 36.11 -7.35 -1.98
C LYS A 582 35.72 -8.68 -1.30
N PRO A 583 34.91 -8.65 -0.23
CA PRO A 583 34.46 -9.85 0.42
C PRO A 583 33.69 -10.74 -0.57
N ILE A 584 33.70 -12.04 -0.30
CA ILE A 584 32.88 -12.98 -1.07
C ILE A 584 31.43 -12.66 -0.75
N THR A 585 30.62 -12.45 -1.77
CA THR A 585 29.21 -12.09 -1.68
C THR A 585 28.34 -13.15 -2.33
N ILE A 586 27.03 -13.09 -2.07
CA ILE A 586 26.03 -13.98 -2.67
C ILE A 586 24.80 -13.15 -3.04
N GLY A 587 24.04 -13.58 -4.04
CA GLY A 587 22.74 -13.00 -4.40
C GLY A 587 21.61 -13.49 -3.48
N PRO A 588 20.53 -12.73 -3.34
CA PRO A 588 19.38 -13.13 -2.50
C PRO A 588 18.65 -14.37 -3.05
N GLU A 589 18.61 -14.54 -4.35
CA GLU A 589 17.99 -15.65 -5.08
C GLU A 589 18.81 -16.96 -5.04
N ALA A 590 20.03 -16.92 -4.57
CA ALA A 590 20.84 -18.12 -4.40
C ALA A 590 20.25 -19.04 -3.32
N THR A 591 20.45 -20.33 -3.46
CA THR A 591 19.98 -21.29 -2.47
C THR A 591 20.84 -21.29 -1.19
N VAL A 592 20.24 -21.66 -0.08
CA VAL A 592 20.96 -21.88 1.19
C VAL A 592 22.08 -22.94 1.02
N ILE A 593 21.87 -23.94 0.16
CA ILE A 593 22.88 -24.97 -0.14
C ILE A 593 24.07 -24.33 -0.85
N GLU A 594 23.85 -23.49 -1.85
CA GLU A 594 24.92 -22.75 -2.53
C GLU A 594 25.69 -21.86 -1.54
N ALA A 595 24.97 -21.16 -0.63
CA ALA A 595 25.62 -20.37 0.41
C ALA A 595 26.53 -21.22 1.30
N MET A 596 26.08 -22.40 1.74
CA MET A 596 26.88 -23.35 2.51
C MET A 596 28.10 -23.85 1.73
N GLU A 597 27.93 -24.16 0.46
CA GLU A 597 29.02 -24.61 -0.40
C GLU A 597 30.08 -23.50 -0.60
N ILE A 598 29.65 -22.26 -0.83
CA ILE A 598 30.54 -21.10 -0.94
C ILE A 598 31.29 -20.87 0.38
N MET A 599 30.60 -20.88 1.51
CA MET A 599 31.25 -20.77 2.82
C MET A 599 32.28 -21.85 3.08
N ASN A 600 31.95 -23.10 2.79
CA ASN A 600 32.85 -24.24 2.95
C ASN A 600 34.06 -24.16 1.99
N ARG A 601 33.83 -23.85 0.72
CA ARG A 601 34.88 -23.74 -0.31
C ARG A 601 35.90 -22.65 0.05
N HIS A 602 35.42 -21.52 0.52
CA HIS A 602 36.25 -20.35 0.79
C HIS A 602 36.63 -20.21 2.26
N GLN A 603 36.22 -21.13 3.11
CA GLN A 603 36.49 -21.12 4.57
C GLN A 603 36.07 -19.80 5.23
N VAL A 604 34.91 -19.26 4.81
CA VAL A 604 34.28 -18.06 5.38
C VAL A 604 33.00 -18.45 6.13
N THR A 605 32.70 -17.71 7.18
CA THR A 605 31.57 -17.98 8.08
C THR A 605 30.46 -16.92 7.97
N CYS A 606 30.60 -16.06 6.95
CA CYS A 606 29.69 -14.99 6.67
C CYS A 606 29.77 -14.62 5.19
N LEU A 607 28.63 -14.39 4.57
CA LEU A 607 28.51 -13.84 3.21
C LEU A 607 27.62 -12.61 3.26
N PRO A 608 28.10 -11.42 2.91
CA PRO A 608 27.25 -10.31 2.58
C PRO A 608 26.36 -10.66 1.40
N VAL A 609 25.08 -10.35 1.49
CA VAL A 609 24.10 -10.55 0.41
C VAL A 609 23.95 -9.23 -0.33
N VAL A 610 24.16 -9.26 -1.66
CA VAL A 610 24.20 -8.05 -2.48
C VAL A 610 23.32 -8.18 -3.71
N THR A 611 22.72 -7.06 -4.10
CA THR A 611 22.07 -6.87 -5.41
C THR A 611 22.66 -5.63 -6.05
N LYS A 612 23.18 -5.75 -7.30
CA LYS A 612 23.80 -4.63 -8.02
C LYS A 612 24.87 -3.86 -7.19
N ASN A 613 25.74 -4.57 -6.48
CA ASN A 613 26.75 -4.07 -5.56
C ASN A 613 26.25 -3.39 -4.28
N LYS A 614 24.93 -3.33 -4.05
CA LYS A 614 24.36 -2.81 -2.82
C LYS A 614 24.15 -3.92 -1.81
N LEU A 615 24.47 -3.64 -0.57
CA LEU A 615 24.24 -4.55 0.54
C LEU A 615 22.76 -4.57 0.91
N ILE A 616 22.13 -5.75 0.87
CA ILE A 616 20.72 -5.93 1.23
C ILE A 616 20.53 -6.86 2.42
N GLY A 617 21.55 -7.65 2.78
CA GLY A 617 21.49 -8.63 3.84
C GLY A 617 22.87 -9.19 4.19
N ILE A 618 22.88 -10.02 5.19
CA ILE A 618 24.04 -10.84 5.58
C ILE A 618 23.57 -12.25 5.98
N ILE A 619 24.23 -13.29 5.47
CA ILE A 619 23.98 -14.66 5.93
C ILE A 619 25.22 -15.20 6.64
N THR A 620 25.02 -15.81 7.80
CA THR A 620 26.09 -16.28 8.68
C THR A 620 25.85 -17.73 9.11
N GLU A 621 26.85 -18.38 9.72
CA GLU A 621 26.67 -19.72 10.33
C GLU A 621 25.49 -19.78 11.31
N GLY A 622 25.18 -18.70 12.02
CA GLY A 622 24.04 -18.63 12.94
C GLY A 622 22.69 -18.86 12.24
N ASN A 623 22.52 -18.30 11.03
CA ASN A 623 21.30 -18.47 10.26
C ASN A 623 21.06 -19.94 9.87
N PHE A 624 22.12 -20.73 9.65
CA PHE A 624 21.98 -22.16 9.33
C PHE A 624 21.51 -23.01 10.53
N LEU A 625 21.80 -22.58 11.76
CA LEU A 625 21.24 -23.24 12.96
C LEU A 625 19.73 -23.08 13.01
N ASP A 626 19.23 -21.90 12.70
CA ASP A 626 17.79 -21.63 12.65
C ASP A 626 17.12 -22.45 11.53
N ILE A 627 17.73 -22.48 10.33
CA ILE A 627 17.28 -23.30 9.21
C ILE A 627 17.23 -24.77 9.59
N THR A 628 18.29 -25.29 10.17
CA THR A 628 18.40 -26.70 10.57
C THR A 628 17.37 -27.05 11.65
N SER A 629 17.19 -26.18 12.64
CA SER A 629 16.17 -26.34 13.69
C SER A 629 14.76 -26.41 13.09
N SER A 630 14.45 -25.54 12.14
CA SER A 630 13.18 -25.52 11.42
C SER A 630 12.95 -26.82 10.64
N LEU A 631 13.96 -27.26 9.87
CA LEU A 631 13.89 -28.50 9.10
C LEU A 631 13.69 -29.75 9.99
N PHE A 632 14.42 -29.85 11.10
CA PHE A 632 14.26 -30.97 12.03
C PHE A 632 12.89 -31.01 12.71
N LYS A 633 12.34 -29.84 13.10
CA LYS A 633 10.97 -29.77 13.65
C LYS A 633 9.94 -30.32 12.65
N ARG A 634 10.10 -30.00 11.37
CA ARG A 634 9.21 -30.48 10.29
C ARG A 634 9.33 -31.96 10.03
N LEU A 635 10.54 -32.45 9.93
CA LEU A 635 10.79 -33.89 9.78
C LEU A 635 10.20 -34.69 10.95
N ALA A 636 10.28 -34.16 12.17
CA ALA A 636 9.65 -34.77 13.34
C ALA A 636 8.12 -34.75 13.25
N ALA A 637 7.51 -33.63 12.86
CA ALA A 637 6.07 -33.51 12.68
C ALA A 637 5.53 -34.43 11.55
N LYS A 638 6.29 -34.57 10.44
CA LYS A 638 5.95 -35.51 9.35
C LYS A 638 5.98 -36.96 9.81
N LYS A 639 6.99 -37.36 10.60
CA LYS A 639 7.07 -38.71 11.18
C LYS A 639 5.92 -39.02 12.16
N GLU A 640 5.45 -38.03 12.92
CA GLU A 640 4.29 -38.25 13.81
C GLU A 640 2.97 -38.41 13.05
N LYS A 641 2.82 -37.79 11.87
CA LYS A 641 1.67 -38.00 10.99
C LYS A 641 1.70 -39.34 10.27
N ASP A 642 2.87 -39.75 9.80
CA ASP A 642 3.05 -41.04 9.09
C ASP A 642 2.99 -42.25 10.04
N HIS A 643 3.23 -42.06 11.33
CA HIS A 643 3.11 -43.07 12.37
C HIS A 643 2.34 -42.52 13.59
N PRO A 644 0.99 -42.44 13.53
CA PRO A 644 0.22 -42.06 14.71
C PRO A 644 0.51 -43.06 15.82
N LYS A 645 1.03 -42.55 16.94
CA LYS A 645 1.27 -43.39 18.14
C LYS A 645 -0.03 -44.12 18.48
N ASN A 646 -0.08 -45.44 18.29
CA ASN A 646 -1.10 -46.31 18.82
C ASN A 646 -1.09 -46.15 20.36
N THR A 647 -1.91 -45.32 20.90
CA THR A 647 -2.21 -45.32 22.34
C THR A 647 -2.92 -46.64 22.66
N PRO A 648 -2.41 -47.45 23.56
CA PRO A 648 -3.11 -48.64 24.03
C PRO A 648 -4.41 -48.16 24.70
N LYS A 649 -5.57 -48.48 24.14
CA LYS A 649 -6.83 -48.37 24.86
C LYS A 649 -6.79 -49.33 26.04
N ASP A 650 -7.08 -48.74 27.17
CA ASP A 650 -7.29 -49.38 28.48
C ASP A 650 -7.84 -50.80 28.41
N ARG A 651 -7.04 -51.73 28.91
CA ARG A 651 -7.53 -52.92 29.58
C ARG A 651 -7.57 -52.60 31.06
N ILE A 652 -8.71 -52.20 31.57
CA ILE A 652 -9.08 -52.36 32.96
C ILE A 652 -10.39 -53.10 33.01
N ARG A 653 -10.33 -54.23 33.72
CA ARG A 653 -11.49 -55.03 34.15
C ARG A 653 -12.31 -54.25 35.15
#